data_45d8e35d092877bbbb6b2e6bdededf2b
#
_entry.id   45d8e35d092877bbbb6b2e6bdededf2b
#
_cell.length_a   1.000
_cell.length_b   1.000
_cell.length_c   1.000
_cell.angle_alpha   90.00
_cell.angle_beta   90.00
_cell.angle_gamma   90.00
#
_symmetry.space_group_name_H-M   'P 1'
#
loop_
_entity.id
_entity.type
_entity.pdbx_description
1 polymer ?
#
loop_
_entity_poly.entity_id
_entity_poly.type
_entity_poly.pdbx_seq_one_letter_code
_entity_poly.pdbx_strand_id
1 'polypeptide(L)'
;MTTPPPPSPPARGRRRAPTRIERAAGRAAALQRPRVLLALLLLLALTCVMLLDGYLRAEVGGDQRVRTGASANDVPEDVLDGGPILTFPGGRATTVSVPDKTIALTFDDGPDATWTPQVLEILEEYDVPGTFFLVGSMVARHPDLVRDLVEQGNEVGVHTFTHVDLSYQSEARVTREIEQTQLALAGAAGITTTLFRAPYSSETDAIDDYSWPVYKKLGEEGYTSVFIDTDSDDWKRPGVSKIVEWATPEDGDGASVLFHDAGGERSQTIEALPKYIEKMKAKGYTFTTVSGAMAAQQPTGGPAAAGTSGAEGAAARAADSDDALQAAHHRATGATLWEGRALVAAVAVAEWTVPALSVGLLVVGVAVMGRFGLMLILARRHHRQRNRRRFGWGPPVTGPVSVVVPAYNEKECIANTLWSLARSTHPIEIIVVDDGSTDGTAEIAESLGLPGVRVIRQANAGKPAALDNGVRHARYDIVVMMDGDTVFEPDTVRHLVQPFADPAVGAVAGNAKVGNRRTLIGAWQHIEYVMGFNLDRRMYDLLRCMPTIPGAIGAFRREAVLQVGGMSDDTLAEDTDITIALHRAGWRVVYQEHARAWTEAPGSLKQLWSQRYRWSYGTMQALWKHRGSLRDKGPSGHFGRVGMPLVVLFQVVTPLFAPLIDVFTLYAMIFIDFPSALLAWLAVLGVQLLCAAYAFRLDREKYRYLLMMPLQQLAYRQMMYLVLIHSCVTALTGGRLRWQKLKRTGEVGTPAGAG
;
A
#
# COMPACT_ATOMS: atom_id res chain seq x y z
N MET A 1 -65.75 53.62 12.86
CA MET A 1 -64.37 53.23 12.35
C MET A 1 -63.88 52.08 13.18
N THR A 2 -64.09 50.89 12.66
CA THR A 2 -63.68 49.66 13.31
C THR A 2 -62.41 49.18 12.63
N THR A 3 -61.30 49.00 13.36
CA THR A 3 -60.03 48.48 12.92
C THR A 3 -60.15 46.99 12.55
N PRO A 4 -59.49 46.51 11.48
CA PRO A 4 -59.52 45.12 11.14
C PRO A 4 -58.64 44.27 12.08
N PRO A 5 -58.96 43.00 12.29
CA PRO A 5 -58.19 42.10 13.18
C PRO A 5 -56.83 41.74 12.59
N PRO A 6 -55.81 41.42 13.44
CA PRO A 6 -54.46 41.07 13.00
C PRO A 6 -54.44 39.73 12.25
N PRO A 7 -53.48 39.55 11.31
CA PRO A 7 -53.35 38.30 10.51
C PRO A 7 -52.89 37.13 11.38
N SER A 8 -53.48 35.98 11.11
CA SER A 8 -53.17 34.70 11.77
C SER A 8 -51.72 34.26 11.55
N PRO A 9 -51.02 33.62 12.52
CA PRO A 9 -49.67 33.11 12.35
C PRO A 9 -49.60 32.00 11.31
N PRO A 10 -48.47 31.90 10.55
CA PRO A 10 -48.35 30.89 9.52
C PRO A 10 -48.36 29.47 10.12
N ALA A 11 -49.14 28.59 9.52
CA ALA A 11 -49.28 27.18 9.90
C ALA A 11 -47.88 26.50 9.91
N ARG A 12 -47.46 25.98 11.05
CA ARG A 12 -46.26 25.12 11.16
C ARG A 12 -46.41 23.95 10.21
N GLY A 13 -45.59 23.92 9.12
CA GLY A 13 -45.54 22.84 8.14
C GLY A 13 -45.32 21.49 8.84
N ARG A 14 -46.29 20.60 8.74
CA ARG A 14 -46.15 19.21 9.16
C ARG A 14 -44.98 18.60 8.36
N ARG A 15 -43.89 18.26 9.05
CA ARG A 15 -42.80 17.49 8.47
C ARG A 15 -43.36 16.20 7.89
N ARG A 16 -43.29 16.08 6.58
CA ARG A 16 -43.73 14.91 5.82
C ARG A 16 -42.98 13.68 6.33
N ALA A 17 -43.66 12.63 6.72
CA ALA A 17 -43.02 11.38 7.15
C ALA A 17 -42.15 10.84 5.99
N PRO A 18 -40.89 10.41 6.27
CA PRO A 18 -40.00 9.93 5.22
C PRO A 18 -40.60 8.74 4.50
N THR A 19 -40.55 8.77 3.17
CA THR A 19 -41.07 7.70 2.29
C THR A 19 -40.33 6.38 2.55
N ARG A 20 -40.88 5.25 2.13
CA ARG A 20 -40.21 3.93 2.20
C ARG A 20 -38.81 3.97 1.56
N ILE A 21 -38.67 4.75 0.48
CA ILE A 21 -37.41 4.94 -0.26
C ILE A 21 -36.39 5.74 0.58
N GLU A 22 -36.82 6.82 1.27
CA GLU A 22 -35.95 7.61 2.15
C GLU A 22 -35.50 6.82 3.39
N ARG A 23 -36.36 5.95 3.92
CA ARG A 23 -35.98 5.01 5.00
C ARG A 23 -35.02 3.93 4.53
N ALA A 24 -35.16 3.43 3.30
CA ALA A 24 -34.20 2.49 2.72
C ALA A 24 -32.84 3.13 2.42
N ALA A 25 -32.83 4.37 1.92
CA ALA A 25 -31.59 5.15 1.70
C ALA A 25 -30.88 5.49 3.02
N GLY A 26 -31.63 5.83 4.08
CA GLY A 26 -31.07 6.06 5.42
C GLY A 26 -30.48 4.78 6.05
N ARG A 27 -31.10 3.62 5.84
CA ARG A 27 -30.59 2.31 6.26
C ARG A 27 -29.34 1.90 5.47
N ALA A 28 -29.31 2.14 4.15
CA ALA A 28 -28.13 1.88 3.32
C ALA A 28 -26.92 2.75 3.75
N ALA A 29 -27.15 4.04 4.00
CA ALA A 29 -26.11 4.95 4.51
C ALA A 29 -25.60 4.57 5.92
N ALA A 30 -26.49 4.05 6.78
CA ALA A 30 -26.11 3.56 8.11
C ALA A 30 -25.29 2.28 8.04
N LEU A 31 -25.51 1.40 7.04
CA LEU A 31 -24.75 0.17 6.81
C LEU A 31 -23.39 0.42 6.12
N GLN A 32 -23.19 1.58 5.49
CA GLN A 32 -21.91 1.94 4.87
C GLN A 32 -20.86 2.36 5.91
N ARG A 33 -21.25 3.07 6.98
CA ARG A 33 -20.35 3.59 8.01
C ARG A 33 -19.46 2.52 8.66
N PRO A 34 -19.96 1.37 9.15
CA PRO A 34 -19.13 0.37 9.80
C PRO A 34 -18.16 -0.32 8.83
N ARG A 35 -18.49 -0.45 7.56
CA ARG A 35 -17.61 -1.07 6.55
C ARG A 35 -16.47 -0.14 6.10
N VAL A 36 -16.76 1.15 5.95
CA VAL A 36 -15.71 2.17 5.72
C VAL A 36 -14.79 2.23 6.93
N LEU A 37 -15.36 2.22 8.15
CA LEU A 37 -14.59 2.17 9.38
C LEU A 37 -13.69 0.92 9.44
N LEU A 38 -14.22 -0.26 9.09
CA LEU A 38 -13.44 -1.49 9.02
C LEU A 38 -12.28 -1.39 8.03
N ALA A 39 -12.52 -0.84 6.82
CA ALA A 39 -11.45 -0.64 5.83
C ALA A 39 -10.37 0.32 6.32
N LEU A 40 -10.76 1.40 7.01
CA LEU A 40 -9.82 2.33 7.63
C LEU A 40 -9.04 1.69 8.78
N LEU A 41 -9.68 0.86 9.60
CA LEU A 41 -9.02 0.11 10.68
C LEU A 41 -8.02 -0.91 10.13
N LEU A 42 -8.37 -1.62 9.05
CA LEU A 42 -7.44 -2.54 8.37
C LEU A 42 -6.24 -1.81 7.76
N LEU A 43 -6.46 -0.65 7.16
CA LEU A 43 -5.37 0.18 6.64
C LEU A 43 -4.49 0.70 7.77
N LEU A 44 -5.08 1.14 8.87
CA LEU A 44 -4.34 1.57 10.07
C LEU A 44 -3.53 0.41 10.66
N ALA A 45 -4.14 -0.77 10.81
CA ALA A 45 -3.44 -1.96 11.30
C ALA A 45 -2.25 -2.33 10.40
N LEU A 46 -2.44 -2.33 9.08
CA LEU A 46 -1.35 -2.56 8.12
C LEU A 46 -0.23 -1.51 8.26
N THR A 47 -0.61 -0.24 8.42
CA THR A 47 0.38 0.83 8.63
C THR A 47 1.15 0.64 9.94
N CYS A 48 0.48 0.25 11.02
CA CYS A 48 1.14 -0.06 12.31
C CYS A 48 2.11 -1.25 12.17
N VAL A 49 1.71 -2.31 11.47
CA VAL A 49 2.58 -3.47 11.19
C VAL A 49 3.83 -3.05 10.39
N MET A 50 3.67 -2.22 9.36
CA MET A 50 4.79 -1.71 8.56
C MET A 50 5.70 -0.79 9.39
N LEU A 51 5.15 0.06 10.25
CA LEU A 51 5.94 0.93 11.12
C LEU A 51 6.71 0.12 12.16
N LEU A 52 6.11 -0.94 12.71
CA LEU A 52 6.80 -1.87 13.61
C LEU A 52 7.96 -2.56 12.92
N ASP A 53 7.75 -3.13 11.74
CA ASP A 53 8.83 -3.77 10.95
C ASP A 53 9.92 -2.75 10.59
N GLY A 54 9.54 -1.52 10.21
CA GLY A 54 10.48 -0.43 9.93
C GLY A 54 11.31 -0.03 11.16
N TYR A 55 10.68 0.06 12.32
CA TYR A 55 11.36 0.32 13.59
C TYR A 55 12.40 -0.77 13.90
N LEU A 56 11.99 -2.04 13.78
CA LEU A 56 12.88 -3.17 14.03
C LEU A 56 14.09 -3.22 13.07
N ARG A 57 13.91 -2.78 11.80
CA ARG A 57 14.99 -2.76 10.80
C ARG A 57 15.91 -1.56 10.93
N ALA A 58 15.39 -0.39 11.26
CA ALA A 58 16.16 0.85 11.33
C ALA A 58 17.11 0.90 12.52
N GLU A 59 16.77 0.21 13.60
CA GLU A 59 17.51 0.28 14.87
C GLU A 59 18.56 -0.83 15.02
N VAL A 60 18.38 -1.97 14.36
CA VAL A 60 19.38 -3.06 14.39
C VAL A 60 20.57 -2.68 13.49
N GLY A 61 21.65 -2.20 14.09
CA GLY A 61 22.88 -1.83 13.38
C GLY A 61 23.10 -0.32 13.16
N GLY A 62 22.31 0.55 13.83
CA GLY A 62 22.47 2.00 13.75
C GLY A 62 23.66 2.52 14.57
N ASP A 63 24.37 3.43 13.94
CA ASP A 63 25.40 4.36 14.45
C ASP A 63 26.38 3.82 15.51
N GLN A 64 27.36 3.06 15.06
CA GLN A 64 28.58 2.73 15.85
C GLN A 64 29.42 3.99 16.01
N ARG A 65 29.14 4.82 17.00
CA ARG A 65 30.03 5.91 17.41
C ARG A 65 30.91 5.41 18.53
N VAL A 66 32.04 4.85 18.18
CA VAL A 66 33.11 4.57 19.17
C VAL A 66 33.66 5.90 19.65
N ARG A 67 33.43 6.27 20.91
CA ARG A 67 34.14 7.34 21.57
C ARG A 67 35.50 6.81 22.04
N THR A 68 36.53 7.40 21.55
CA THR A 68 37.88 7.20 22.09
C THR A 68 38.22 8.37 23.01
N GLY A 69 38.62 8.08 24.27
CA GLY A 69 39.17 9.06 25.21
C GLY A 69 38.14 9.75 26.13
N ALA A 70 37.03 9.08 26.47
CA ALA A 70 36.18 9.54 27.55
C ALA A 70 36.90 9.43 28.91
N SER A 71 36.60 10.37 29.84
CA SER A 71 37.11 10.30 31.22
C SER A 71 36.23 9.37 32.05
N ALA A 72 36.82 8.79 33.09
CA ALA A 72 36.12 7.93 34.07
C ALA A 72 36.22 8.54 35.48
N ASN A 73 36.16 9.88 35.59
CA ASN A 73 36.35 10.57 36.88
C ASN A 73 35.19 10.35 37.86
N ASP A 74 33.99 10.10 37.38
CA ASP A 74 32.79 9.86 38.18
C ASP A 74 32.57 8.38 38.52
N VAL A 75 33.37 7.47 37.92
CA VAL A 75 33.32 6.04 38.15
C VAL A 75 34.13 5.68 39.38
N PRO A 76 33.60 4.96 40.38
CA PRO A 76 34.39 4.53 41.54
C PRO A 76 35.53 3.60 41.11
N GLU A 77 36.74 3.84 41.67
CA GLU A 77 37.96 3.05 41.38
C GLU A 77 37.71 1.55 41.70
N ASP A 78 37.03 1.26 42.81
CA ASP A 78 36.58 -0.11 43.18
C ASP A 78 35.75 -0.83 42.11
N VAL A 79 35.14 -0.08 41.17
CA VAL A 79 34.36 -0.65 40.07
C VAL A 79 35.26 -0.94 38.86
N LEU A 80 36.18 -0.04 38.54
CA LEU A 80 37.13 -0.18 37.43
C LEU A 80 38.14 -1.31 37.66
N ASP A 81 38.64 -1.41 38.90
CA ASP A 81 39.58 -2.45 39.30
C ASP A 81 38.92 -3.71 39.87
N GLY A 82 37.57 -3.76 39.83
CA GLY A 82 36.76 -4.82 40.41
C GLY A 82 36.46 -5.99 39.47
N GLY A 83 35.72 -6.97 39.99
CA GLY A 83 35.30 -8.13 39.19
C GLY A 83 34.23 -7.79 38.13
N PRO A 84 33.97 -8.70 37.18
CA PRO A 84 33.13 -8.45 36.01
C PRO A 84 31.63 -8.38 36.31
N ILE A 85 31.18 -8.60 37.54
CA ILE A 85 29.77 -8.62 37.90
C ILE A 85 29.48 -7.46 38.86
N LEU A 86 28.77 -6.43 38.35
CA LEU A 86 28.46 -5.20 39.09
C LEU A 86 27.04 -5.24 39.64
N THR A 87 26.87 -5.10 40.94
CA THR A 87 25.61 -5.07 41.66
C THR A 87 25.48 -3.82 42.53
N PHE A 88 24.24 -3.49 42.99
CA PHE A 88 23.99 -2.30 43.80
C PHE A 88 23.22 -2.63 45.08
N PRO A 89 23.77 -3.48 45.97
CA PRO A 89 23.08 -3.81 47.23
C PRO A 89 22.96 -2.57 48.11
N GLY A 90 21.71 -2.21 48.46
CA GLY A 90 21.43 -1.01 49.25
C GLY A 90 21.83 0.31 48.55
N GLY A 91 21.89 0.33 47.24
CA GLY A 91 22.26 1.51 46.43
C GLY A 91 23.76 1.79 46.32
N ARG A 92 24.63 0.91 46.80
CA ARG A 92 26.10 1.02 46.70
C ARG A 92 26.62 0.07 45.63
N ALA A 93 27.43 0.58 44.70
CA ALA A 93 28.11 -0.23 43.70
C ALA A 93 29.06 -1.25 44.41
N THR A 94 28.99 -2.49 44.00
CA THR A 94 29.79 -3.59 44.49
C THR A 94 30.07 -4.54 43.33
N THR A 95 31.30 -4.97 43.19
CA THR A 95 31.74 -5.92 42.18
C THR A 95 31.96 -7.31 42.75
N VAL A 96 31.76 -8.33 41.92
CA VAL A 96 31.96 -9.73 42.24
C VAL A 96 32.80 -10.35 41.12
N SER A 97 33.89 -11.07 41.51
CA SER A 97 34.73 -11.83 40.58
C SER A 97 34.21 -13.24 40.37
N VAL A 98 34.57 -13.89 39.28
CA VAL A 98 34.34 -15.32 39.10
C VAL A 98 35.32 -16.12 40.00
N PRO A 99 34.89 -17.19 40.68
CA PRO A 99 35.77 -17.98 41.52
C PRO A 99 36.94 -18.60 40.73
N ASP A 100 38.10 -18.74 41.37
CA ASP A 100 39.27 -19.37 40.78
C ASP A 100 38.94 -20.72 40.15
N LYS A 101 39.58 -21.05 39.04
CA LYS A 101 39.38 -22.28 38.24
C LYS A 101 37.92 -22.47 37.80
N THR A 102 37.14 -21.39 37.66
CA THR A 102 35.76 -21.42 37.22
C THR A 102 35.60 -20.51 35.97
N ILE A 103 34.85 -20.93 35.02
CA ILE A 103 34.52 -20.17 33.80
C ILE A 103 33.00 -19.97 33.73
N ALA A 104 32.60 -18.72 33.62
CA ALA A 104 31.25 -18.35 33.19
C ALA A 104 31.27 -18.09 31.70
N LEU A 105 30.75 -19.04 30.88
CA LEU A 105 30.62 -18.83 29.46
C LEU A 105 29.48 -17.88 29.17
N THR A 106 29.74 -16.81 28.42
CA THR A 106 28.74 -15.83 28.06
C THR A 106 28.67 -15.64 26.55
N PHE A 107 27.44 -15.48 26.02
CA PHE A 107 27.15 -15.31 24.59
C PHE A 107 26.30 -14.08 24.38
N ASP A 108 26.71 -13.22 23.44
CA ASP A 108 26.03 -11.97 23.12
C ASP A 108 25.36 -12.03 21.73
N ASP A 109 24.43 -11.08 21.48
CA ASP A 109 23.73 -10.79 20.21
C ASP A 109 22.57 -11.73 19.85
N GLY A 110 22.45 -12.90 20.48
CA GLY A 110 21.44 -13.92 20.15
C GLY A 110 19.99 -13.51 20.42
N PRO A 111 19.04 -14.40 20.04
CA PRO A 111 19.23 -15.66 19.35
C PRO A 111 19.32 -15.50 17.82
N ASP A 112 20.07 -16.37 17.15
CA ASP A 112 20.14 -16.50 15.69
C ASP A 112 19.69 -17.90 15.25
N ALA A 113 18.87 -17.95 14.19
CA ALA A 113 18.29 -19.22 13.69
C ALA A 113 19.33 -20.23 13.18
N THR A 114 20.54 -19.81 12.86
CA THR A 114 21.61 -20.64 12.32
C THR A 114 22.63 -21.03 13.37
N TRP A 115 23.04 -20.08 14.22
CA TRP A 115 24.20 -20.27 15.08
C TRP A 115 23.82 -20.66 16.50
N THR A 116 22.79 -20.07 17.10
CA THR A 116 22.35 -20.39 18.47
C THR A 116 22.05 -21.88 18.67
N PRO A 117 21.33 -22.58 17.74
CA PRO A 117 21.11 -24.03 17.90
C PRO A 117 22.41 -24.84 17.93
N GLN A 118 23.42 -24.44 17.17
CA GLN A 118 24.72 -25.15 17.13
C GLN A 118 25.52 -24.91 18.42
N VAL A 119 25.45 -23.70 19.00
CA VAL A 119 26.03 -23.43 20.33
C VAL A 119 25.35 -24.29 21.38
N LEU A 120 24.01 -24.38 21.38
CA LEU A 120 23.26 -25.21 22.32
C LEU A 120 23.59 -26.70 22.21
N GLU A 121 23.74 -27.23 21.00
CA GLU A 121 24.14 -28.62 20.78
C GLU A 121 25.53 -28.90 21.38
N ILE A 122 26.49 -27.98 21.22
CA ILE A 122 27.81 -28.10 21.82
C ILE A 122 27.74 -28.05 23.34
N LEU A 123 26.99 -27.10 23.92
CA LEU A 123 26.88 -26.97 25.38
C LEU A 123 26.23 -28.25 26.00
N GLU A 124 25.21 -28.80 25.35
CA GLU A 124 24.59 -30.05 25.74
C GLU A 124 25.55 -31.24 25.64
N GLU A 125 26.30 -31.36 24.52
CA GLU A 125 27.26 -32.44 24.31
C GLU A 125 28.37 -32.47 25.40
N TYR A 126 28.81 -31.28 25.81
CA TYR A 126 29.89 -31.15 26.81
C TYR A 126 29.36 -31.02 28.24
N ASP A 127 28.04 -31.04 28.48
CA ASP A 127 27.43 -30.82 29.80
C ASP A 127 27.97 -29.54 30.47
N VAL A 128 27.83 -28.40 29.78
CA VAL A 128 28.35 -27.10 30.18
C VAL A 128 27.22 -26.06 30.06
N PRO A 129 26.86 -25.34 31.14
CA PRO A 129 25.88 -24.26 31.04
C PRO A 129 26.49 -22.99 30.47
N GLY A 130 25.62 -22.16 29.82
CA GLY A 130 26.00 -20.83 29.34
C GLY A 130 25.03 -19.74 29.82
N THR A 131 25.49 -18.48 29.75
CA THR A 131 24.65 -17.30 30.00
C THR A 131 24.57 -16.51 28.70
N PHE A 132 23.33 -16.28 28.20
CA PHE A 132 23.08 -15.64 26.92
C PHE A 132 22.48 -14.25 27.11
N PHE A 133 23.16 -13.20 26.65
CA PHE A 133 22.67 -11.83 26.63
C PHE A 133 21.96 -11.56 25.32
N LEU A 134 20.61 -11.58 25.37
CA LEU A 134 19.78 -11.64 24.19
C LEU A 134 19.28 -10.25 23.75
N VAL A 135 19.34 -10.01 22.45
CA VAL A 135 18.75 -8.82 21.81
C VAL A 135 17.24 -9.01 21.71
N GLY A 136 16.46 -8.13 22.33
CA GLY A 136 15.01 -8.29 22.48
C GLY A 136 14.25 -8.41 21.15
N SER A 137 14.69 -7.72 20.09
CA SER A 137 14.12 -7.85 18.76
C SER A 137 14.35 -9.25 18.16
N MET A 138 15.48 -9.88 18.45
CA MET A 138 15.79 -11.25 18.03
C MET A 138 15.04 -12.28 18.87
N VAL A 139 14.86 -12.03 20.17
CA VAL A 139 13.97 -12.81 21.05
C VAL A 139 12.56 -12.85 20.50
N ALA A 140 12.01 -11.70 20.10
CA ALA A 140 10.66 -11.62 19.56
C ALA A 140 10.52 -12.32 18.18
N ARG A 141 11.60 -12.43 17.42
CA ARG A 141 11.67 -13.15 16.12
C ARG A 141 11.81 -14.65 16.28
N HIS A 142 12.57 -15.07 17.27
CA HIS A 142 12.91 -16.48 17.49
C HIS A 142 12.51 -16.97 18.88
N PRO A 143 11.21 -16.83 19.26
CA PRO A 143 10.76 -17.17 20.61
C PRO A 143 10.93 -18.64 20.97
N ASP A 144 10.97 -19.54 19.99
CA ASP A 144 11.17 -20.96 20.20
C ASP A 144 12.60 -21.24 20.69
N LEU A 145 13.60 -20.60 20.09
CA LEU A 145 15.01 -20.75 20.51
C LEU A 145 15.24 -20.26 21.94
N VAL A 146 14.52 -19.21 22.36
CA VAL A 146 14.62 -18.74 23.76
C VAL A 146 14.03 -19.74 24.74
N ARG A 147 12.96 -20.45 24.36
CA ARG A 147 12.44 -21.55 25.18
C ARG A 147 13.43 -22.69 25.27
N ASP A 148 14.02 -23.09 24.13
CA ASP A 148 15.01 -24.17 24.10
C ASP A 148 16.23 -23.83 24.97
N LEU A 149 16.72 -22.56 24.92
CA LEU A 149 17.79 -22.04 25.79
C LEU A 149 17.46 -22.26 27.29
N VAL A 150 16.28 -21.81 27.70
CA VAL A 150 15.84 -21.88 29.09
C VAL A 150 15.55 -23.33 29.53
N GLU A 151 14.91 -24.15 28.68
CA GLU A 151 14.60 -25.54 28.97
C GLU A 151 15.86 -26.40 29.10
N GLN A 152 16.96 -26.07 28.42
CA GLN A 152 18.26 -26.73 28.57
C GLN A 152 19.06 -26.24 29.79
N GLY A 153 18.48 -25.37 30.62
CA GLY A 153 19.13 -24.89 31.84
C GLY A 153 20.16 -23.78 31.63
N ASN A 154 20.15 -23.14 30.49
CA ASN A 154 20.99 -21.94 30.25
C ASN A 154 20.33 -20.69 30.84
N GLU A 155 21.17 -19.74 31.22
CA GLU A 155 20.75 -18.47 31.79
C GLU A 155 20.60 -17.42 30.68
N VAL A 156 19.63 -16.51 30.82
CA VAL A 156 19.41 -15.42 29.87
C VAL A 156 19.48 -14.05 30.54
N GLY A 157 20.09 -13.09 29.86
CA GLY A 157 20.19 -11.70 30.26
C GLY A 157 19.69 -10.76 29.15
N VAL A 158 19.51 -9.49 29.49
CA VAL A 158 19.10 -8.42 28.59
C VAL A 158 20.31 -7.84 27.87
N HIS A 159 20.25 -7.74 26.52
CA HIS A 159 21.26 -7.08 25.69
C HIS A 159 20.65 -5.95 24.84
N THR A 160 19.79 -5.12 25.45
CA THR A 160 18.92 -4.11 24.82
C THR A 160 17.91 -4.69 23.82
N PHE A 161 16.95 -3.90 23.36
CA PHE A 161 15.95 -4.38 22.39
C PHE A 161 16.46 -4.33 20.95
N THR A 162 17.22 -3.27 20.60
CA THR A 162 17.69 -3.02 19.23
C THR A 162 19.21 -3.04 19.08
N HIS A 163 19.95 -3.54 20.08
CA HIS A 163 21.41 -3.59 20.10
C HIS A 163 22.07 -2.21 19.95
N VAL A 164 21.55 -1.22 20.70
CA VAL A 164 22.03 0.17 20.66
C VAL A 164 23.02 0.45 21.80
N ASP A 165 24.04 1.27 21.53
CA ASP A 165 24.90 1.81 22.57
C ASP A 165 24.13 2.77 23.49
N LEU A 166 23.94 2.37 24.73
CA LEU A 166 23.14 3.09 25.71
C LEU A 166 23.79 4.40 26.21
N SER A 167 25.11 4.53 26.13
CA SER A 167 25.87 5.72 26.56
C SER A 167 25.45 7.01 25.82
N TYR A 168 24.83 6.86 24.63
CA TYR A 168 24.40 7.98 23.80
C TYR A 168 22.88 8.17 23.79
N GLN A 169 22.13 7.41 24.58
CA GLN A 169 20.68 7.45 24.55
C GLN A 169 20.11 8.32 25.68
N SER A 170 18.88 8.82 25.46
CA SER A 170 18.13 9.46 26.54
C SER A 170 17.66 8.42 27.56
N GLU A 171 17.46 8.83 28.82
CA GLU A 171 16.94 7.94 29.87
C GLU A 171 15.64 7.21 29.47
N ALA A 172 14.73 7.93 28.80
CA ALA A 172 13.49 7.34 28.31
C ALA A 172 13.71 6.27 27.24
N ARG A 173 14.80 6.36 26.46
CA ARG A 173 15.18 5.34 25.49
C ARG A 173 15.84 4.14 26.19
N VAL A 174 16.75 4.41 27.12
CA VAL A 174 17.36 3.35 27.94
C VAL A 174 16.26 2.49 28.59
N THR A 175 15.31 3.11 29.29
CA THR A 175 14.19 2.40 29.91
C THR A 175 13.42 1.56 28.88
N ARG A 176 13.08 2.11 27.69
CA ARG A 176 12.38 1.36 26.65
C ARG A 176 13.18 0.17 26.11
N GLU A 177 14.45 0.32 25.87
CA GLU A 177 15.31 -0.76 25.37
C GLU A 177 15.34 -1.96 26.34
N ILE A 178 15.36 -1.68 27.63
CA ILE A 178 15.34 -2.71 28.68
C ILE A 178 13.94 -3.31 28.83
N GLU A 179 12.90 -2.48 28.99
CA GLU A 179 11.51 -2.95 29.18
C GLU A 179 11.00 -3.76 27.99
N GLN A 180 11.30 -3.33 26.75
CA GLN A 180 10.89 -4.07 25.54
C GLN A 180 11.59 -5.43 25.45
N THR A 181 12.84 -5.54 25.88
CA THR A 181 13.54 -6.84 25.95
C THR A 181 12.92 -7.74 26.99
N GLN A 182 12.60 -7.20 28.18
CA GLN A 182 11.86 -7.95 29.20
C GLN A 182 10.49 -8.44 28.71
N LEU A 183 9.75 -7.58 27.96
CA LEU A 183 8.49 -8.00 27.35
C LEU A 183 8.70 -9.09 26.30
N ALA A 184 9.76 -9.02 25.50
CA ALA A 184 10.07 -10.06 24.52
C ALA A 184 10.37 -11.40 25.21
N LEU A 185 11.18 -11.41 26.27
CA LEU A 185 11.48 -12.59 27.10
C LEU A 185 10.22 -13.15 27.76
N ALA A 186 9.38 -12.27 28.33
CA ALA A 186 8.09 -12.67 28.90
C ALA A 186 7.18 -13.31 27.87
N GLY A 187 7.13 -12.76 26.65
CA GLY A 187 6.32 -13.28 25.54
C GLY A 187 6.85 -14.60 24.99
N ALA A 188 8.16 -14.77 24.89
CA ALA A 188 8.83 -15.92 24.31
C ALA A 188 8.87 -17.13 25.27
N ALA A 189 9.41 -16.93 26.47
CA ALA A 189 9.67 -18.02 27.45
C ALA A 189 8.88 -17.88 28.76
N GLY A 190 8.10 -16.83 28.94
CA GLY A 190 7.33 -16.60 30.17
C GLY A 190 8.17 -16.14 31.34
N ILE A 191 9.35 -15.60 31.12
CA ILE A 191 10.30 -15.15 32.16
C ILE A 191 10.70 -13.70 31.97
N THR A 192 11.23 -13.11 33.03
CA THR A 192 12.03 -11.87 33.02
C THR A 192 13.35 -12.16 33.72
N THR A 193 14.37 -11.31 33.52
CA THR A 193 15.70 -11.53 34.12
C THR A 193 16.22 -10.26 34.78
N THR A 194 17.08 -10.40 35.75
CA THR A 194 17.82 -9.29 36.38
C THR A 194 19.20 -9.07 35.77
N LEU A 195 19.66 -9.97 34.90
CA LEU A 195 20.96 -9.85 34.25
C LEU A 195 20.90 -8.90 33.06
N PHE A 196 21.92 -8.07 32.94
CA PHE A 196 22.05 -7.08 31.88
C PHE A 196 23.50 -6.98 31.41
N ARG A 197 23.71 -6.86 30.09
CA ARG A 197 25.00 -6.46 29.51
C ARG A 197 24.73 -5.38 28.45
N ALA A 198 25.50 -4.30 28.52
CA ALA A 198 25.40 -3.23 27.53
C ALA A 198 26.12 -3.63 26.22
N PRO A 199 25.52 -3.37 25.03
CA PRO A 199 26.24 -3.49 23.77
C PRO A 199 27.49 -2.56 23.73
N TYR A 200 28.55 -3.00 23.07
CA TYR A 200 29.77 -2.24 22.83
C TYR A 200 30.59 -1.82 24.09
N SER A 201 30.21 -2.24 25.27
CA SER A 201 30.84 -1.89 26.53
C SER A 201 30.94 -3.13 27.44
N SER A 202 31.65 -4.15 26.96
CA SER A 202 31.70 -5.46 27.63
C SER A 202 32.74 -5.56 28.71
N GLU A 203 33.77 -4.71 28.71
CA GLU A 203 34.90 -4.70 29.69
C GLU A 203 34.65 -3.65 30.78
N THR A 204 35.15 -3.87 31.98
CA THR A 204 35.05 -2.91 33.11
C THR A 204 35.77 -1.61 32.85
N ASP A 205 36.90 -1.64 32.14
CA ASP A 205 37.69 -0.46 31.75
C ASP A 205 37.02 0.36 30.63
N ALA A 206 36.00 -0.18 29.97
CA ALA A 206 35.14 0.56 29.03
C ALA A 206 34.08 1.44 29.72
N ILE A 207 33.92 1.36 31.04
CA ILE A 207 33.02 2.22 31.79
C ILE A 207 33.58 3.63 31.88
N ASP A 208 32.80 4.60 31.42
CA ASP A 208 33.16 6.02 31.39
C ASP A 208 32.09 6.90 32.06
N ASP A 209 32.34 8.21 32.15
CA ASP A 209 31.42 9.18 32.75
C ASP A 209 30.08 9.29 31.99
N TYR A 210 29.95 8.73 30.78
CA TYR A 210 28.72 8.69 30.00
C TYR A 210 27.91 7.39 30.20
N SER A 211 28.59 6.26 30.32
CA SER A 211 27.97 4.96 30.56
C SER A 211 27.62 4.73 32.03
N TRP A 212 28.43 5.29 32.96
CA TRP A 212 28.24 5.13 34.40
C TRP A 212 26.84 5.48 34.91
N PRO A 213 26.18 6.60 34.50
CA PRO A 213 24.83 6.92 34.90
C PRO A 213 23.81 5.85 34.50
N VAL A 214 24.03 5.15 33.35
CA VAL A 214 23.16 4.06 32.87
C VAL A 214 23.30 2.86 33.82
N TYR A 215 24.51 2.41 34.14
CA TYR A 215 24.75 1.30 35.05
C TYR A 215 24.20 1.56 36.45
N LYS A 216 24.39 2.78 36.96
CA LYS A 216 23.84 3.20 38.25
C LYS A 216 22.36 3.15 38.27
N LYS A 217 21.69 3.72 37.24
CA LYS A 217 20.21 3.69 37.12
C LYS A 217 19.66 2.26 37.08
N LEU A 218 20.23 1.40 36.23
CA LEU A 218 19.80 0.02 36.12
C LEU A 218 20.05 -0.77 37.39
N GLY A 219 21.19 -0.52 38.08
CA GLY A 219 21.48 -1.12 39.37
C GLY A 219 20.48 -0.69 40.46
N GLU A 220 20.04 0.58 40.50
CA GLU A 220 19.00 1.07 41.40
C GLU A 220 17.63 0.45 41.07
N GLU A 221 17.39 0.03 39.81
CA GLU A 221 16.20 -0.71 39.37
C GLU A 221 16.32 -2.24 39.64
N GLY A 222 17.45 -2.71 40.21
CA GLY A 222 17.65 -4.11 40.59
C GLY A 222 18.35 -4.98 39.54
N TYR A 223 18.89 -4.40 38.48
CA TYR A 223 19.69 -5.13 37.51
C TYR A 223 21.11 -5.37 37.98
N THR A 224 21.65 -6.52 37.59
CA THR A 224 23.06 -6.88 37.69
C THR A 224 23.71 -6.68 36.36
N SER A 225 24.68 -5.77 36.29
CA SER A 225 25.45 -5.53 35.07
C SER A 225 26.61 -6.51 34.98
N VAL A 226 26.73 -7.21 33.85
CA VAL A 226 27.71 -8.28 33.64
C VAL A 226 28.72 -7.84 32.58
N PHE A 227 29.97 -7.75 32.99
CA PHE A 227 31.15 -7.49 32.15
C PHE A 227 31.91 -8.80 31.91
N ILE A 228 33.04 -8.70 31.24
CA ILE A 228 33.92 -9.81 30.92
C ILE A 228 35.30 -9.60 31.48
N ASP A 229 35.99 -10.70 31.77
CA ASP A 229 37.41 -10.72 32.06
C ASP A 229 38.23 -11.05 30.80
N THR A 230 37.60 -11.75 29.84
CA THR A 230 38.31 -12.26 28.65
C THR A 230 37.41 -12.20 27.44
N ASP A 231 37.87 -11.49 26.38
CA ASP A 231 37.20 -11.45 25.07
C ASP A 231 37.84 -12.46 24.11
N SER A 232 37.05 -13.33 23.53
CA SER A 232 37.47 -14.25 22.46
C SER A 232 37.78 -13.54 21.14
N ASP A 233 37.29 -12.28 20.96
CA ASP A 233 37.33 -11.53 19.70
C ASP A 233 36.80 -12.32 18.49
N ASP A 234 35.91 -13.27 18.71
CA ASP A 234 35.39 -14.20 17.69
C ASP A 234 34.62 -13.47 16.59
N TRP A 235 34.03 -12.31 16.91
CA TRP A 235 33.35 -11.43 15.97
C TRP A 235 34.28 -10.85 14.89
N LYS A 236 35.59 -10.72 15.18
CA LYS A 236 36.64 -10.33 14.22
C LYS A 236 37.04 -11.46 13.26
N ARG A 237 36.68 -12.69 13.59
CA ARG A 237 36.99 -13.91 12.81
C ARG A 237 38.51 -14.10 12.64
N PRO A 238 39.30 -14.07 13.72
CA PRO A 238 40.76 -14.10 13.64
C PRO A 238 41.34 -15.49 13.33
N GLY A 239 40.50 -16.51 13.33
CA GLY A 239 40.85 -17.93 13.20
C GLY A 239 40.69 -18.68 14.53
N VAL A 240 40.24 -19.94 14.42
CA VAL A 240 39.86 -20.81 15.53
C VAL A 240 40.91 -20.85 16.66
N SER A 241 42.22 -21.01 16.32
CA SER A 241 43.29 -21.07 17.31
C SER A 241 43.44 -19.80 18.13
N LYS A 242 43.25 -18.64 17.50
CA LYS A 242 43.34 -17.34 18.21
C LYS A 242 42.11 -17.11 19.10
N ILE A 243 40.93 -17.49 18.65
CA ILE A 243 39.69 -17.45 19.47
C ILE A 243 39.92 -18.25 20.75
N VAL A 244 40.43 -19.49 20.65
CA VAL A 244 40.74 -20.35 21.80
C VAL A 244 41.88 -19.77 22.69
N GLU A 245 42.84 -19.11 22.06
CA GLU A 245 43.96 -18.47 22.80
C GLU A 245 43.47 -17.25 23.59
N TRP A 246 42.76 -16.34 22.95
CA TRP A 246 42.30 -15.09 23.53
C TRP A 246 41.19 -15.30 24.57
N ALA A 247 40.34 -16.30 24.39
CA ALA A 247 39.34 -16.71 25.38
C ALA A 247 39.94 -17.35 26.64
N THR A 248 41.26 -17.65 26.67
CA THR A 248 41.88 -18.39 27.78
C THR A 248 42.32 -17.43 28.86
N PRO A 249 41.81 -17.49 30.10
CA PRO A 249 42.23 -16.65 31.20
C PRO A 249 43.66 -16.99 31.67
N GLU A 250 44.22 -16.14 32.52
CA GLU A 250 45.50 -16.42 33.20
C GLU A 250 45.39 -17.70 34.02
N ASP A 251 46.51 -18.42 34.19
CA ASP A 251 46.46 -19.75 34.77
C ASP A 251 46.12 -19.72 36.27
N GLY A 252 44.95 -20.24 36.58
CA GLY A 252 44.41 -20.28 37.94
C GLY A 252 43.19 -19.38 38.16
N ASP A 253 43.09 -18.29 37.41
CA ASP A 253 42.03 -17.32 37.63
C ASP A 253 40.68 -17.77 37.10
N GLY A 254 39.59 -17.38 37.77
CA GLY A 254 38.23 -17.52 37.23
C GLY A 254 37.91 -16.40 36.24
N ALA A 255 37.07 -16.65 35.27
CA ALA A 255 36.72 -15.65 34.25
C ALA A 255 35.30 -15.71 33.73
N SER A 256 34.71 -14.55 33.48
CA SER A 256 33.56 -14.35 32.57
C SER A 256 34.14 -14.18 31.17
N VAL A 257 33.80 -15.13 30.28
CA VAL A 257 34.37 -15.22 28.94
C VAL A 257 33.33 -14.91 27.90
N LEU A 258 33.61 -13.99 26.97
CA LEU A 258 32.73 -13.56 25.90
C LEU A 258 32.95 -14.36 24.63
N PHE A 259 31.83 -14.86 24.13
CA PHE A 259 31.63 -15.34 22.76
C PHE A 259 30.39 -14.69 22.17
N HIS A 260 30.10 -14.92 20.90
CA HIS A 260 28.85 -14.46 20.25
C HIS A 260 28.18 -15.63 19.53
N ASP A 261 26.86 -15.75 19.73
CA ASP A 261 26.03 -16.73 19.02
C ASP A 261 25.15 -16.12 17.93
N ALA A 262 25.34 -14.81 17.66
CA ALA A 262 24.67 -14.07 16.60
C ALA A 262 25.49 -12.85 16.12
N GLY A 263 24.83 -11.88 15.46
CA GLY A 263 25.51 -10.62 15.03
C GLY A 263 26.44 -10.81 13.81
N GLY A 264 26.31 -11.91 13.04
CA GLY A 264 27.09 -12.16 11.84
C GLY A 264 27.42 -13.62 11.58
N GLU A 265 28.49 -13.87 10.87
CA GLU A 265 28.98 -15.21 10.55
C GLU A 265 29.82 -15.76 11.71
N ARG A 266 29.42 -16.91 12.29
CA ARG A 266 29.99 -17.48 13.54
C ARG A 266 30.54 -18.90 13.38
N SER A 267 30.86 -19.34 12.16
CA SER A 267 31.43 -20.69 11.94
C SER A 267 32.73 -20.92 12.73
N GLN A 268 33.58 -19.89 12.88
CA GLN A 268 34.79 -20.00 13.65
C GLN A 268 34.54 -20.14 15.16
N THR A 269 33.49 -19.48 15.67
CA THR A 269 33.05 -19.62 17.05
C THR A 269 32.59 -21.05 17.32
N ILE A 270 31.74 -21.60 16.42
CA ILE A 270 31.24 -22.98 16.49
C ILE A 270 32.40 -24.00 16.47
N GLU A 271 33.41 -23.78 15.64
CA GLU A 271 34.60 -24.67 15.60
C GLU A 271 35.56 -24.48 16.80
N ALA A 272 35.60 -23.28 17.38
CA ALA A 272 36.49 -22.96 18.50
C ALA A 272 35.92 -23.44 19.85
N LEU A 273 34.61 -23.36 20.06
CA LEU A 273 33.97 -23.63 21.34
C LEU A 273 34.23 -25.02 21.90
N PRO A 274 34.15 -26.14 21.15
CA PRO A 274 34.49 -27.46 21.65
C PRO A 274 35.96 -27.55 22.10
N LYS A 275 36.87 -27.00 21.30
CA LYS A 275 38.32 -27.02 21.57
C LYS A 275 38.66 -26.20 22.83
N TYR A 276 37.92 -25.10 23.03
CA TYR A 276 38.06 -24.28 24.20
C TYR A 276 37.58 -25.02 25.46
N ILE A 277 36.40 -25.62 25.43
CA ILE A 277 35.84 -26.38 26.55
C ILE A 277 36.78 -27.55 26.94
N GLU A 278 37.21 -28.34 25.96
CA GLU A 278 38.16 -29.45 26.19
C GLU A 278 39.49 -28.98 26.84
N LYS A 279 40.07 -27.88 26.31
CA LYS A 279 41.30 -27.31 26.83
C LYS A 279 41.12 -26.88 28.28
N MET A 280 40.02 -26.22 28.63
CA MET A 280 39.80 -25.70 29.97
C MET A 280 39.47 -26.83 30.97
N LYS A 281 38.67 -27.84 30.56
CA LYS A 281 38.45 -29.04 31.36
C LYS A 281 39.75 -29.80 31.63
N ALA A 282 40.65 -29.89 30.63
CA ALA A 282 41.96 -30.51 30.79
C ALA A 282 42.90 -29.74 31.75
N LYS A 283 42.73 -28.41 31.87
CA LYS A 283 43.43 -27.57 32.85
C LYS A 283 42.76 -27.57 34.26
N GLY A 284 41.68 -28.33 34.45
CA GLY A 284 40.97 -28.48 35.73
C GLY A 284 39.99 -27.35 36.04
N TYR A 285 39.50 -26.63 35.03
CA TYR A 285 38.43 -25.64 35.17
C TYR A 285 37.04 -26.31 35.22
N THR A 286 36.15 -25.69 35.96
CA THR A 286 34.72 -26.00 35.96
C THR A 286 33.95 -24.88 35.28
N PHE A 287 32.78 -25.20 34.75
CA PHE A 287 31.90 -24.25 34.06
C PHE A 287 30.66 -23.97 34.88
N THR A 288 30.20 -22.71 34.83
CA THR A 288 29.02 -22.26 35.57
C THR A 288 28.29 -21.14 34.82
N THR A 289 27.09 -20.78 35.23
CA THR A 289 26.39 -19.55 34.79
C THR A 289 26.91 -18.35 35.59
N VAL A 290 26.54 -17.13 35.16
CA VAL A 290 26.87 -15.89 35.88
C VAL A 290 26.26 -15.92 37.30
N SER A 291 24.99 -16.31 37.44
CA SER A 291 24.36 -16.41 38.76
C SER A 291 24.98 -17.52 39.64
N GLY A 292 25.42 -18.61 39.01
CA GLY A 292 26.15 -19.66 39.70
C GLY A 292 27.51 -19.16 40.25
N ALA A 293 28.22 -18.35 39.49
CA ALA A 293 29.48 -17.69 39.96
C ALA A 293 29.19 -16.74 41.12
N MET A 294 28.13 -15.94 41.06
CA MET A 294 27.71 -15.05 42.15
C MET A 294 27.36 -15.81 43.43
N ALA A 295 26.60 -16.90 43.33
CA ALA A 295 26.17 -17.73 44.48
C ALA A 295 27.35 -18.37 45.18
N ALA A 296 28.36 -18.80 44.42
CA ALA A 296 29.57 -19.40 44.97
C ALA A 296 30.45 -18.44 45.83
N GLN A 297 30.28 -17.12 45.66
CA GLN A 297 31.00 -16.08 46.40
C GLN A 297 30.22 -15.53 47.62
N GLN A 298 28.97 -15.86 47.81
CA GLN A 298 28.18 -15.45 48.96
C GLN A 298 28.63 -16.26 50.18
N PRO A 299 28.91 -15.63 51.36
CA PRO A 299 29.24 -16.35 52.55
C PRO A 299 28.08 -17.24 52.96
N THR A 300 28.22 -18.54 52.84
CA THR A 300 27.26 -19.50 53.40
C THR A 300 27.19 -19.33 54.91
N GLY A 301 26.16 -18.64 55.41
CA GLY A 301 25.88 -18.47 56.84
C GLY A 301 25.42 -19.76 57.54
N GLY A 302 26.27 -20.79 57.57
CA GLY A 302 26.06 -22.05 58.31
C GLY A 302 27.38 -22.79 58.48
N PRO A 303 27.62 -23.55 59.58
CA PRO A 303 28.88 -24.23 59.81
C PRO A 303 29.13 -25.29 58.73
N ALA A 304 30.26 -25.12 58.01
CA ALA A 304 30.71 -26.00 56.97
C ALA A 304 30.73 -27.47 57.42
N ALA A 305 29.93 -28.33 56.80
CA ALA A 305 30.09 -29.76 56.85
C ALA A 305 31.28 -30.16 55.95
N ALA A 306 32.44 -30.22 56.53
CA ALA A 306 33.63 -30.76 55.88
C ALA A 306 33.41 -32.26 55.66
N GLY A 307 33.41 -32.70 54.39
CA GLY A 307 33.60 -34.09 53.99
C GLY A 307 32.43 -34.86 53.41
N THR A 308 32.03 -34.56 52.20
CA THR A 308 31.36 -35.57 51.31
C THR A 308 31.95 -35.45 49.91
N SER A 309 32.94 -36.28 49.62
CA SER A 309 33.41 -36.56 48.28
C SER A 309 32.58 -37.71 47.72
N GLY A 310 31.66 -37.44 46.77
CA GLY A 310 30.84 -38.45 46.15
C GLY A 310 29.57 -37.87 45.50
N ALA A 311 28.74 -38.69 44.96
CA ALA A 311 27.49 -38.37 44.26
C ALA A 311 26.55 -37.38 45.02
N GLU A 312 26.63 -37.32 46.35
CA GLU A 312 25.91 -36.35 47.18
C GLU A 312 26.45 -34.89 47.01
N GLY A 313 27.73 -34.72 46.76
CA GLY A 313 28.32 -33.41 46.49
C GLY A 313 27.92 -32.88 45.11
N ALA A 314 27.72 -33.77 44.13
CA ALA A 314 27.24 -33.40 42.79
C ALA A 314 25.75 -33.03 42.82
N ALA A 315 24.93 -33.75 43.55
CA ALA A 315 23.50 -33.43 43.74
C ALA A 315 23.27 -32.13 44.52
N ALA A 316 24.12 -31.83 45.50
CA ALA A 316 24.08 -30.56 46.23
C ALA A 316 24.49 -29.37 45.33
N ARG A 317 25.50 -29.54 44.47
CA ARG A 317 25.90 -28.52 43.49
C ARG A 317 24.87 -28.29 42.38
N ALA A 318 24.16 -29.35 41.93
CA ALA A 318 23.06 -29.24 40.99
C ALA A 318 21.86 -28.48 41.61
N ALA A 319 21.55 -28.74 42.88
CA ALA A 319 20.50 -28.02 43.61
C ALA A 319 20.88 -26.54 43.82
N ASP A 320 22.15 -26.22 44.11
CA ASP A 320 22.64 -24.83 44.23
C ASP A 320 22.61 -24.09 42.85
N SER A 321 22.82 -24.79 41.73
CA SER A 321 22.75 -24.20 40.37
C SER A 321 21.30 -23.92 39.97
N ASP A 322 20.35 -24.80 40.28
CA ASP A 322 18.94 -24.59 40.02
C ASP A 322 18.35 -23.45 40.86
N ASP A 323 18.76 -23.33 42.15
CA ASP A 323 18.37 -22.20 42.98
C ASP A 323 18.96 -20.88 42.51
N ALA A 324 20.20 -20.86 41.99
CA ALA A 324 20.83 -19.69 41.40
C ALA A 324 20.15 -19.24 40.09
N LEU A 325 19.80 -20.18 39.24
CA LEU A 325 19.05 -19.92 38.00
C LEU A 325 17.65 -19.33 38.30
N GLN A 326 16.97 -19.84 39.33
CA GLN A 326 15.69 -19.30 39.78
C GLN A 326 15.81 -17.90 40.42
N ALA A 327 16.97 -17.55 40.96
CA ALA A 327 17.23 -16.21 41.46
C ALA A 327 17.39 -15.15 40.36
N ALA A 328 17.93 -15.54 39.20
CA ALA A 328 18.11 -14.63 38.06
C ALA A 328 16.85 -14.53 37.16
N HIS A 329 16.13 -15.66 37.03
CA HIS A 329 14.92 -15.72 36.21
C HIS A 329 13.66 -15.60 37.08
N HIS A 330 12.83 -14.62 36.78
CA HIS A 330 11.54 -14.44 37.43
C HIS A 330 10.41 -14.82 36.49
N ARG A 331 9.44 -15.55 36.98
CA ARG A 331 8.26 -15.92 36.17
C ARG A 331 7.43 -14.67 35.82
N ALA A 332 7.27 -14.39 34.54
CA ALA A 332 6.42 -13.31 34.07
C ALA A 332 4.95 -13.60 34.32
N THR A 333 4.20 -12.66 34.87
CA THR A 333 2.77 -12.79 35.19
C THR A 333 1.98 -11.55 34.80
N GLY A 334 0.64 -11.65 34.83
CA GLY A 334 -0.25 -10.51 34.66
C GLY A 334 -0.11 -9.79 33.31
N ALA A 335 0.00 -8.46 33.35
CA ALA A 335 0.08 -7.61 32.18
C ALA A 335 1.35 -7.89 31.36
N THR A 336 2.50 -8.01 32.02
CA THR A 336 3.81 -8.24 31.37
C THR A 336 3.79 -9.45 30.44
N LEU A 337 3.20 -10.56 30.88
CA LEU A 337 3.09 -11.77 30.07
C LEU A 337 2.20 -11.55 28.83
N TRP A 338 1.06 -10.86 28.98
CA TRP A 338 0.15 -10.64 27.87
C TRP A 338 0.68 -9.60 26.87
N GLU A 339 1.30 -8.53 27.35
CA GLU A 339 1.95 -7.51 26.52
C GLU A 339 3.13 -8.12 25.77
N GLY A 340 3.92 -8.97 26.42
CA GLY A 340 5.00 -9.71 25.79
C GLY A 340 4.51 -10.64 24.68
N ARG A 341 3.46 -11.42 24.92
CA ARG A 341 2.84 -12.27 23.89
C ARG A 341 2.29 -11.46 22.73
N ALA A 342 1.71 -10.29 23.01
CA ALA A 342 1.22 -9.40 21.98
C ALA A 342 2.37 -8.82 21.13
N LEU A 343 3.49 -8.47 21.74
CA LEU A 343 4.71 -8.02 21.05
C LEU A 343 5.26 -9.11 20.11
N VAL A 344 5.47 -10.33 20.62
CA VAL A 344 5.96 -11.47 19.83
C VAL A 344 5.01 -11.78 18.67
N ALA A 345 3.69 -11.82 18.92
CA ALA A 345 2.71 -12.03 17.87
C ALA A 345 2.71 -10.91 16.83
N ALA A 346 2.87 -9.64 17.24
CA ALA A 346 2.95 -8.49 16.30
C ALA A 346 4.19 -8.57 15.42
N VAL A 347 5.35 -8.96 15.95
CA VAL A 347 6.59 -9.18 15.20
C VAL A 347 6.40 -10.31 14.19
N ALA A 348 5.86 -11.46 14.60
CA ALA A 348 5.58 -12.58 13.70
C ALA A 348 4.61 -12.20 12.56
N VAL A 349 3.55 -11.43 12.85
CA VAL A 349 2.64 -10.89 11.83
C VAL A 349 3.39 -9.97 10.86
N ALA A 350 4.30 -9.13 11.34
CA ALA A 350 5.09 -8.22 10.51
C ALA A 350 6.02 -9.00 9.57
N GLU A 351 6.70 -10.00 10.07
CA GLU A 351 7.62 -10.84 9.29
C GLU A 351 6.95 -11.60 8.12
N TRP A 352 5.70 -12.01 8.28
CA TRP A 352 4.94 -12.63 7.20
C TRP A 352 4.27 -11.61 6.26
N THR A 353 3.76 -10.53 6.82
CA THR A 353 2.95 -9.54 6.08
C THR A 353 3.81 -8.73 5.11
N VAL A 354 5.00 -8.28 5.54
CA VAL A 354 5.84 -7.38 4.72
C VAL A 354 6.40 -8.09 3.49
N PRO A 355 6.99 -9.31 3.56
CA PRO A 355 7.40 -10.04 2.37
C PRO A 355 6.22 -10.43 1.47
N ALA A 356 5.11 -10.90 2.04
CA ALA A 356 3.91 -11.24 1.25
C ALA A 356 3.37 -10.02 0.49
N LEU A 357 3.33 -8.86 1.13
CA LEU A 357 2.96 -7.59 0.50
C LEU A 357 3.96 -7.20 -0.59
N SER A 358 5.25 -7.32 -0.35
CA SER A 358 6.32 -7.04 -1.33
C SER A 358 6.16 -7.85 -2.60
N VAL A 359 5.95 -9.16 -2.47
CA VAL A 359 5.69 -10.06 -3.62
C VAL A 359 4.40 -9.69 -4.33
N GLY A 360 3.32 -9.47 -3.58
CA GLY A 360 2.02 -9.05 -4.14
C GLY A 360 2.12 -7.75 -4.93
N LEU A 361 2.80 -6.74 -4.40
CA LEU A 361 3.00 -5.46 -5.06
C LEU A 361 3.94 -5.55 -6.26
N LEU A 362 4.95 -6.43 -6.22
CA LEU A 362 5.80 -6.73 -7.38
C LEU A 362 4.98 -7.31 -8.54
N VAL A 363 4.11 -8.29 -8.25
CA VAL A 363 3.21 -8.89 -9.26
C VAL A 363 2.29 -7.84 -9.87
N VAL A 364 1.67 -6.97 -9.05
CA VAL A 364 0.84 -5.88 -9.54
C VAL A 364 1.66 -4.89 -10.37
N GLY A 365 2.87 -4.54 -9.93
CA GLY A 365 3.80 -3.67 -10.65
C GLY A 365 4.16 -4.23 -12.05
N VAL A 366 4.51 -5.51 -12.13
CA VAL A 366 4.79 -6.21 -13.40
C VAL A 366 3.56 -6.21 -14.31
N ALA A 367 2.37 -6.49 -13.78
CA ALA A 367 1.12 -6.45 -14.56
C ALA A 367 0.83 -5.06 -15.13
N VAL A 368 1.02 -4.00 -14.34
CA VAL A 368 0.85 -2.60 -14.77
C VAL A 368 1.88 -2.23 -15.84
N MET A 369 3.16 -2.58 -15.65
CA MET A 369 4.20 -2.34 -16.65
C MET A 369 3.94 -3.12 -17.94
N GLY A 370 3.51 -4.37 -17.83
CA GLY A 370 3.09 -5.19 -18.98
C GLY A 370 1.93 -4.56 -19.74
N ARG A 371 0.94 -3.99 -19.03
CA ARG A 371 -0.15 -3.23 -19.65
C ARG A 371 0.37 -2.01 -20.45
N PHE A 372 1.25 -1.21 -19.86
CA PHE A 372 1.82 -0.05 -20.56
C PHE A 372 2.61 -0.47 -21.82
N GLY A 373 3.41 -1.52 -21.72
CA GLY A 373 4.11 -2.08 -22.87
C GLY A 373 3.16 -2.56 -23.96
N LEU A 374 2.15 -3.36 -23.59
CA LEU A 374 1.11 -3.83 -24.51
C LEU A 374 0.36 -2.68 -25.18
N MET A 375 -0.02 -1.68 -24.41
CA MET A 375 -0.73 -0.49 -24.89
C MET A 375 0.11 0.28 -25.92
N LEU A 376 1.40 0.50 -25.68
CA LEU A 376 2.30 1.16 -26.61
C LEU A 376 2.48 0.35 -27.91
N ILE A 377 2.70 -0.95 -27.79
CA ILE A 377 2.88 -1.84 -28.96
C ILE A 377 1.62 -1.87 -29.82
N LEU A 378 0.45 -2.06 -29.20
CA LEU A 378 -0.81 -2.14 -29.92
C LEU A 378 -1.24 -0.78 -30.48
N ALA A 379 -1.06 0.32 -29.75
CA ALA A 379 -1.35 1.64 -30.26
C ALA A 379 -0.45 2.00 -31.47
N ARG A 380 0.85 1.65 -31.42
CA ARG A 380 1.77 1.80 -32.55
C ARG A 380 1.35 0.94 -33.75
N ARG A 381 0.94 -0.31 -33.50
CA ARG A 381 0.43 -1.21 -34.56
C ARG A 381 -0.85 -0.67 -35.18
N HIS A 382 -1.82 -0.21 -34.36
CA HIS A 382 -3.03 0.46 -34.81
C HIS A 382 -2.72 1.65 -35.71
N HIS A 383 -1.91 2.59 -35.24
CA HIS A 383 -1.52 3.78 -36.00
C HIS A 383 -0.86 3.41 -37.34
N ARG A 384 0.06 2.43 -37.34
CA ARG A 384 0.70 1.95 -38.57
C ARG A 384 -0.29 1.31 -39.55
N GLN A 385 -1.26 0.55 -39.07
CA GLN A 385 -2.28 -0.09 -39.90
C GLN A 385 -3.21 0.95 -40.52
N ARG A 386 -3.69 1.92 -39.72
CA ARG A 386 -4.63 2.98 -40.16
C ARG A 386 -3.99 3.96 -41.12
N ASN A 387 -2.70 4.22 -41.00
CA ASN A 387 -1.96 5.17 -41.90
C ASN A 387 -1.28 4.48 -43.08
N ARG A 388 -1.54 3.21 -43.37
CA ARG A 388 -1.07 2.58 -44.60
C ARG A 388 -1.84 3.15 -45.80
N ARG A 389 -1.13 3.46 -46.92
CA ARG A 389 -1.75 3.98 -48.13
C ARG A 389 -2.89 3.13 -48.71
N ARG A 390 -2.89 1.83 -48.43
CA ARG A 390 -3.91 0.85 -48.87
C ARG A 390 -5.06 0.64 -47.82
N PHE A 391 -5.02 1.32 -46.66
CA PHE A 391 -6.09 1.18 -45.71
C PHE A 391 -7.30 1.99 -46.15
N GLY A 392 -8.45 1.34 -46.23
CA GLY A 392 -9.77 1.94 -46.44
C GLY A 392 -10.81 1.09 -45.74
N TRP A 393 -11.90 1.70 -45.33
CA TRP A 393 -13.03 1.03 -44.74
C TRP A 393 -13.92 0.33 -45.79
N GLY A 394 -13.81 0.76 -47.04
CA GLY A 394 -14.65 0.39 -48.17
C GLY A 394 -14.99 1.59 -49.02
N PRO A 395 -16.07 1.52 -49.81
CA PRO A 395 -16.57 2.66 -50.55
C PRO A 395 -16.88 3.83 -49.63
N PRO A 396 -16.64 5.10 -50.04
CA PRO A 396 -16.94 6.25 -49.21
C PRO A 396 -18.43 6.32 -48.81
N VAL A 397 -18.71 6.49 -47.52
CA VAL A 397 -20.05 6.73 -47.00
C VAL A 397 -20.35 8.22 -47.14
N THR A 398 -21.25 8.56 -48.08
CA THR A 398 -21.61 9.96 -48.43
C THR A 398 -23.07 10.29 -48.17
N GLY A 399 -23.93 9.27 -47.89
CA GLY A 399 -25.32 9.44 -47.58
C GLY A 399 -25.58 10.23 -46.29
N PRO A 400 -26.72 10.94 -46.20
CA PRO A 400 -27.03 11.72 -45.03
C PRO A 400 -27.22 10.86 -43.79
N VAL A 401 -26.98 11.44 -42.58
CA VAL A 401 -27.09 10.79 -41.29
C VAL A 401 -27.89 11.63 -40.31
N SER A 402 -28.48 10.99 -39.30
CA SER A 402 -29.21 11.67 -38.23
C SER A 402 -28.31 11.95 -37.04
N VAL A 403 -28.27 13.18 -36.57
CA VAL A 403 -27.56 13.55 -35.32
C VAL A 403 -28.59 13.79 -34.23
N VAL A 404 -28.54 13.02 -33.15
CA VAL A 404 -29.42 13.14 -31.99
C VAL A 404 -28.65 13.84 -30.84
N VAL A 405 -29.25 14.94 -30.36
CA VAL A 405 -28.74 15.78 -29.30
C VAL A 405 -29.75 15.78 -28.14
N PRO A 406 -29.56 14.99 -27.08
CA PRO A 406 -30.41 15.08 -25.90
C PRO A 406 -30.05 16.36 -25.12
N ALA A 407 -31.04 17.14 -24.73
CA ALA A 407 -30.88 18.38 -24.01
C ALA A 407 -31.76 18.43 -22.75
N TYR A 408 -31.17 18.79 -21.63
CA TYR A 408 -31.88 19.07 -20.39
C TYR A 408 -31.19 20.20 -19.63
N ASN A 409 -31.80 21.39 -19.62
CA ASN A 409 -31.23 22.59 -18.99
C ASN A 409 -29.81 22.92 -19.51
N GLU A 410 -29.62 23.02 -20.84
CA GLU A 410 -28.33 23.27 -21.53
C GLU A 410 -28.27 24.67 -22.19
N LYS A 411 -28.99 25.66 -21.66
CA LYS A 411 -29.10 27.01 -22.25
C LYS A 411 -27.76 27.66 -22.58
N GLU A 412 -26.71 27.39 -21.76
CA GLU A 412 -25.36 27.97 -21.95
C GLU A 412 -24.57 27.32 -23.09
N CYS A 413 -24.90 26.07 -23.47
CA CYS A 413 -24.10 25.26 -24.39
C CYS A 413 -24.80 24.95 -25.70
N ILE A 414 -26.13 24.79 -25.70
CA ILE A 414 -26.91 24.26 -26.83
C ILE A 414 -26.68 25.03 -28.14
N ALA A 415 -26.58 26.35 -28.09
CA ALA A 415 -26.32 27.19 -29.26
C ALA A 415 -24.97 26.84 -29.92
N ASN A 416 -23.90 26.72 -29.15
CA ASN A 416 -22.56 26.37 -29.63
C ASN A 416 -22.56 24.97 -30.24
N THR A 417 -23.25 24.02 -29.63
CA THR A 417 -23.41 22.66 -30.13
C THR A 417 -24.08 22.64 -31.49
N LEU A 418 -25.22 23.31 -31.63
CA LEU A 418 -25.98 23.36 -32.88
C LEU A 418 -25.22 24.11 -33.98
N TRP A 419 -24.55 25.23 -33.68
CA TRP A 419 -23.69 25.93 -34.64
C TRP A 419 -22.53 25.07 -35.10
N SER A 420 -21.96 24.22 -34.24
CA SER A 420 -20.88 23.31 -34.64
C SER A 420 -21.37 22.27 -35.64
N LEU A 421 -22.56 21.73 -35.41
CA LEU A 421 -23.20 20.78 -36.33
C LEU A 421 -23.59 21.40 -37.67
N ALA A 422 -24.11 22.63 -37.68
CA ALA A 422 -24.45 23.36 -38.91
C ALA A 422 -23.25 23.57 -39.84
N ARG A 423 -22.02 23.50 -39.32
CA ARG A 423 -20.79 23.56 -40.11
C ARG A 423 -20.28 22.23 -40.63
N SER A 424 -21.05 21.13 -40.40
CA SER A 424 -20.63 19.80 -40.83
C SER A 424 -20.41 19.73 -42.32
N THR A 425 -19.25 19.15 -42.73
CA THR A 425 -18.96 18.86 -44.15
C THR A 425 -19.70 17.63 -44.70
N HIS A 426 -20.37 16.88 -43.80
CA HIS A 426 -21.20 15.74 -44.15
C HIS A 426 -22.68 16.13 -44.07
N PRO A 427 -23.54 15.67 -45.00
CA PRO A 427 -24.97 15.98 -44.92
C PRO A 427 -25.63 15.32 -43.68
N ILE A 428 -26.31 16.14 -42.88
CA ILE A 428 -26.92 15.73 -41.62
C ILE A 428 -28.31 16.29 -41.44
N GLU A 429 -29.22 15.56 -40.76
CA GLU A 429 -30.32 16.14 -40.05
C GLU A 429 -29.97 16.21 -38.54
N ILE A 430 -30.52 17.19 -37.85
CA ILE A 430 -30.25 17.42 -36.41
C ILE A 430 -31.59 17.27 -35.66
N ILE A 431 -31.62 16.38 -34.69
CA ILE A 431 -32.76 16.12 -33.84
C ILE A 431 -32.38 16.48 -32.43
N VAL A 432 -32.85 17.62 -31.94
CA VAL A 432 -32.70 18.02 -30.54
C VAL A 432 -33.89 17.42 -29.77
N VAL A 433 -33.59 16.63 -28.74
CA VAL A 433 -34.65 16.08 -27.87
C VAL A 433 -34.55 16.80 -26.52
N ASP A 434 -35.44 17.73 -26.28
CA ASP A 434 -35.58 18.45 -25.03
C ASP A 434 -36.33 17.58 -23.99
N ASP A 435 -35.60 17.17 -22.96
CA ASP A 435 -36.09 16.28 -21.92
C ASP A 435 -36.71 17.06 -20.74
N GLY A 436 -37.60 17.99 -21.05
CA GLY A 436 -38.33 18.80 -20.07
C GLY A 436 -37.47 19.88 -19.42
N SER A 437 -36.71 20.62 -20.21
CA SER A 437 -35.91 21.78 -19.73
C SER A 437 -36.81 22.89 -19.18
N THR A 438 -36.33 23.61 -18.19
CA THR A 438 -36.99 24.73 -17.52
C THR A 438 -36.24 26.05 -17.65
N ASP A 439 -35.12 26.07 -18.37
CA ASP A 439 -34.20 27.19 -18.49
C ASP A 439 -34.23 27.91 -19.86
N GLY A 440 -35.12 27.51 -20.74
CA GLY A 440 -35.25 28.08 -22.10
C GLY A 440 -34.37 27.37 -23.17
N THR A 441 -33.83 26.18 -22.89
CA THR A 441 -32.99 25.41 -23.82
C THR A 441 -33.68 25.14 -25.16
N ALA A 442 -34.96 24.67 -25.15
CA ALA A 442 -35.73 24.36 -26.35
C ALA A 442 -35.97 25.62 -27.18
N GLU A 443 -36.39 26.71 -26.53
CA GLU A 443 -36.64 28.01 -27.17
C GLU A 443 -35.38 28.56 -27.84
N ILE A 444 -34.22 28.44 -27.21
CA ILE A 444 -32.91 28.81 -27.79
C ILE A 444 -32.65 27.98 -29.04
N ALA A 445 -32.81 26.63 -28.97
CA ALA A 445 -32.56 25.76 -30.10
C ALA A 445 -33.48 26.08 -31.31
N GLU A 446 -34.77 26.37 -31.08
CA GLU A 446 -35.73 26.75 -32.08
C GLU A 446 -35.42 28.15 -32.68
N SER A 447 -35.04 29.10 -31.82
CA SER A 447 -34.78 30.50 -32.25
C SER A 447 -33.56 30.66 -33.17
N LEU A 448 -32.63 29.70 -33.19
CA LEU A 448 -31.46 29.73 -34.08
C LEU A 448 -31.84 29.60 -35.55
N GLY A 449 -33.02 29.07 -35.90
CA GLY A 449 -33.51 28.95 -37.28
C GLY A 449 -32.59 28.16 -38.21
N LEU A 450 -31.78 27.26 -37.68
CA LEU A 450 -30.82 26.48 -38.46
C LEU A 450 -31.49 25.47 -39.39
N PRO A 451 -31.11 25.38 -40.65
CA PRO A 451 -31.73 24.41 -41.57
C PRO A 451 -31.43 22.96 -41.12
N GLY A 452 -32.42 22.09 -41.21
CA GLY A 452 -32.27 20.68 -40.83
C GLY A 452 -32.34 20.40 -39.35
N VAL A 453 -32.55 21.40 -38.48
CA VAL A 453 -32.74 21.24 -37.01
C VAL A 453 -34.25 21.03 -36.76
N ARG A 454 -34.53 20.01 -35.96
CA ARG A 454 -35.85 19.70 -35.47
C ARG A 454 -35.79 19.50 -33.94
N VAL A 455 -36.63 20.22 -33.20
CA VAL A 455 -36.76 20.09 -31.76
C VAL A 455 -37.96 19.20 -31.42
N ILE A 456 -37.72 18.21 -30.58
CA ILE A 456 -38.76 17.32 -30.00
C ILE A 456 -38.77 17.56 -28.50
N ARG A 457 -39.92 17.92 -27.97
CA ARG A 457 -40.11 18.14 -26.53
C ARG A 457 -40.74 16.93 -25.87
N GLN A 458 -40.23 16.48 -24.75
CA GLN A 458 -40.78 15.41 -23.93
C GLN A 458 -40.78 15.76 -22.46
N ALA A 459 -41.62 15.07 -21.67
CA ALA A 459 -41.53 15.13 -20.21
C ALA A 459 -40.21 14.48 -19.76
N ASN A 460 -39.55 15.02 -18.71
CA ASN A 460 -38.29 14.53 -18.24
C ASN A 460 -38.34 13.03 -17.90
N ALA A 461 -37.64 12.23 -18.67
CA ALA A 461 -37.53 10.77 -18.54
C ALA A 461 -36.06 10.31 -18.49
N GLY A 462 -35.12 11.23 -18.54
CA GLY A 462 -33.68 10.99 -18.50
C GLY A 462 -33.03 10.84 -19.88
N LYS A 463 -31.69 10.98 -19.90
CA LYS A 463 -30.89 10.97 -21.14
C LYS A 463 -31.11 9.71 -22.01
N PRO A 464 -31.16 8.47 -21.47
CA PRO A 464 -31.44 7.28 -22.28
C PRO A 464 -32.76 7.38 -23.03
N ALA A 465 -33.82 7.81 -22.37
CA ALA A 465 -35.16 7.97 -22.99
C ALA A 465 -35.16 9.05 -24.06
N ALA A 466 -34.44 10.16 -23.86
CA ALA A 466 -34.30 11.21 -24.87
C ALA A 466 -33.52 10.71 -26.10
N LEU A 467 -32.43 9.95 -25.91
CA LEU A 467 -31.69 9.34 -27.03
C LEU A 467 -32.56 8.34 -27.80
N ASP A 468 -33.30 7.45 -27.12
CA ASP A 468 -34.20 6.49 -27.78
C ASP A 468 -35.32 7.18 -28.56
N ASN A 469 -35.87 8.24 -28.01
CA ASN A 469 -36.88 9.04 -28.70
C ASN A 469 -36.27 9.67 -29.99
N GLY A 470 -35.07 10.21 -29.91
CA GLY A 470 -34.34 10.73 -31.07
C GLY A 470 -34.07 9.66 -32.12
N VAL A 471 -33.62 8.46 -31.75
CA VAL A 471 -33.38 7.32 -32.65
C VAL A 471 -34.66 6.87 -33.37
N ARG A 472 -35.80 6.86 -32.70
CA ARG A 472 -37.07 6.51 -33.31
C ARG A 472 -37.51 7.52 -34.37
N HIS A 473 -37.19 8.80 -34.17
CA HIS A 473 -37.48 9.88 -35.08
C HIS A 473 -36.42 10.11 -36.17
N ALA A 474 -35.27 9.41 -36.08
CA ALA A 474 -34.20 9.45 -37.07
C ALA A 474 -34.68 8.87 -38.40
N ARG A 475 -34.38 9.58 -39.48
CA ARG A 475 -34.73 9.19 -40.87
C ARG A 475 -33.72 8.26 -41.51
N TYR A 476 -32.44 8.33 -41.05
CA TYR A 476 -31.33 7.67 -41.73
C TYR A 476 -30.86 6.45 -40.91
N ASP A 477 -30.15 5.56 -41.63
CA ASP A 477 -29.68 4.28 -41.06
C ASP A 477 -28.47 4.44 -40.11
N ILE A 478 -27.77 5.54 -40.20
CA ILE A 478 -26.67 5.87 -39.30
C ILE A 478 -27.12 7.03 -38.40
N VAL A 479 -27.01 6.80 -37.09
CA VAL A 479 -27.37 7.78 -36.06
C VAL A 479 -26.09 8.17 -35.29
N VAL A 480 -25.80 9.45 -35.23
CA VAL A 480 -24.75 10.03 -34.40
C VAL A 480 -25.40 10.53 -33.12
N MET A 481 -24.87 10.08 -31.97
CA MET A 481 -25.31 10.54 -30.65
C MET A 481 -24.20 11.38 -30.01
N MET A 482 -24.57 12.51 -29.42
CA MET A 482 -23.65 13.40 -28.76
C MET A 482 -24.30 14.11 -27.57
N ASP A 483 -23.51 14.58 -26.62
CA ASP A 483 -24.00 15.37 -25.49
C ASP A 483 -24.36 16.81 -25.90
N GLY A 484 -25.32 17.43 -25.22
CA GLY A 484 -25.79 18.80 -25.48
C GLY A 484 -24.77 19.92 -25.21
N ASP A 485 -23.63 19.58 -24.58
CA ASP A 485 -22.51 20.49 -24.28
C ASP A 485 -21.27 20.25 -25.16
N THR A 486 -21.40 19.42 -26.17
CA THR A 486 -20.29 19.00 -27.02
C THR A 486 -20.24 19.78 -28.33
N VAL A 487 -19.05 20.12 -28.78
CA VAL A 487 -18.78 20.86 -30.02
C VAL A 487 -17.98 19.97 -30.96
N PHE A 488 -18.47 19.80 -32.20
CA PHE A 488 -17.81 19.02 -33.25
C PHE A 488 -16.91 19.90 -34.15
N GLU A 489 -15.81 19.33 -34.64
CA GLU A 489 -15.05 19.89 -35.73
C GLU A 489 -15.84 19.67 -37.05
N PRO A 490 -15.68 20.50 -38.09
CA PRO A 490 -16.49 20.38 -39.33
C PRO A 490 -16.43 19.01 -40.00
N ASP A 491 -15.29 18.33 -39.93
CA ASP A 491 -15.08 17.02 -40.57
C ASP A 491 -15.42 15.84 -39.64
N THR A 492 -15.84 16.09 -38.38
CA THR A 492 -16.07 15.07 -37.39
C THR A 492 -17.07 14.00 -37.84
N VAL A 493 -18.24 14.43 -38.32
CA VAL A 493 -19.27 13.49 -38.78
C VAL A 493 -18.79 12.72 -40.02
N ARG A 494 -18.13 13.41 -40.95
CA ARG A 494 -17.56 12.78 -42.16
C ARG A 494 -16.58 11.66 -41.83
N HIS A 495 -15.73 11.85 -40.79
CA HIS A 495 -14.82 10.81 -40.32
C HIS A 495 -15.54 9.70 -39.58
N LEU A 496 -16.51 10.05 -38.74
CA LEU A 496 -17.21 9.13 -37.87
C LEU A 496 -18.03 8.07 -38.63
N VAL A 497 -18.55 8.43 -39.80
CA VAL A 497 -19.40 7.54 -40.59
C VAL A 497 -18.65 6.57 -41.51
N GLN A 498 -17.39 6.86 -41.88
CA GLN A 498 -16.65 6.03 -42.85
C GLN A 498 -16.54 4.55 -42.45
N PRO A 499 -16.36 4.18 -41.17
CA PRO A 499 -16.28 2.78 -40.77
C PRO A 499 -17.52 1.94 -41.08
N PHE A 500 -18.70 2.56 -41.29
CA PHE A 500 -19.94 1.87 -41.66
C PHE A 500 -19.97 1.34 -43.09
N ALA A 501 -18.96 1.62 -43.88
CA ALA A 501 -18.74 0.92 -45.16
C ALA A 501 -18.51 -0.60 -44.95
N ASP A 502 -18.00 -1.00 -43.78
CA ASP A 502 -17.98 -2.39 -43.33
C ASP A 502 -19.35 -2.74 -42.69
N PRO A 503 -20.14 -3.67 -43.27
CA PRO A 503 -21.43 -4.02 -42.73
C PRO A 503 -21.40 -4.68 -41.35
N ALA A 504 -20.26 -5.22 -40.93
CA ALA A 504 -20.11 -5.78 -39.60
C ALA A 504 -19.98 -4.72 -38.49
N VAL A 505 -19.72 -3.45 -38.88
CA VAL A 505 -19.57 -2.35 -37.90
C VAL A 505 -20.95 -1.88 -37.46
N GLY A 506 -21.28 -2.11 -36.21
CA GLY A 506 -22.52 -1.64 -35.57
C GLY A 506 -22.36 -0.28 -34.91
N ALA A 507 -21.16 0.07 -34.45
CA ALA A 507 -20.93 1.36 -33.81
C ALA A 507 -19.48 1.85 -33.92
N VAL A 508 -19.31 3.16 -33.78
CA VAL A 508 -18.03 3.88 -33.93
C VAL A 508 -17.85 4.84 -32.76
N ALA A 509 -16.75 4.68 -32.02
CA ALA A 509 -16.31 5.62 -31.00
C ALA A 509 -15.42 6.71 -31.59
N GLY A 510 -15.71 7.98 -31.36
CA GLY A 510 -14.86 9.09 -31.72
C GLY A 510 -13.86 9.47 -30.62
N ASN A 511 -13.09 10.53 -30.87
CA ASN A 511 -12.05 11.07 -30.03
C ASN A 511 -12.54 12.31 -29.27
N ALA A 512 -13.00 12.13 -28.02
CA ALA A 512 -13.41 13.23 -27.15
C ALA A 512 -12.20 13.97 -26.57
N LYS A 513 -12.25 15.29 -26.57
CA LYS A 513 -11.20 16.21 -26.11
C LYS A 513 -11.75 17.15 -25.03
N VAL A 514 -10.92 17.54 -24.08
CA VAL A 514 -11.27 18.55 -23.08
C VAL A 514 -11.13 19.95 -23.69
N GLY A 515 -12.21 20.74 -23.67
CA GLY A 515 -12.24 22.11 -24.18
C GLY A 515 -11.73 23.14 -23.18
N ASN A 516 -12.16 23.06 -21.91
CA ASN A 516 -11.83 24.01 -20.83
C ASN A 516 -10.54 23.62 -20.09
N ARG A 517 -9.39 23.57 -20.77
CA ARG A 517 -8.09 23.08 -20.24
C ARG A 517 -7.15 24.17 -19.67
N ARG A 518 -7.68 25.37 -19.35
CA ARG A 518 -6.87 26.48 -18.81
C ARG A 518 -6.56 26.33 -17.33
N THR A 519 -7.40 25.63 -16.56
CA THR A 519 -7.22 25.37 -15.14
C THR A 519 -6.34 24.13 -14.90
N LEU A 520 -5.75 24.00 -13.69
CA LEU A 520 -4.97 22.84 -13.30
C LEU A 520 -5.80 21.53 -13.40
N ILE A 521 -7.05 21.56 -12.91
CA ILE A 521 -7.97 20.42 -12.98
C ILE A 521 -8.30 20.08 -14.43
N GLY A 522 -8.51 21.09 -15.29
CA GLY A 522 -8.73 20.89 -16.71
C GLY A 522 -7.50 20.33 -17.44
N ALA A 523 -6.29 20.79 -17.08
CA ALA A 523 -5.04 20.24 -17.62
C ALA A 523 -4.82 18.77 -17.24
N TRP A 524 -5.09 18.39 -15.99
CA TRP A 524 -5.03 16.99 -15.56
C TRP A 524 -6.02 16.09 -16.29
N GLN A 525 -7.26 16.54 -16.45
CA GLN A 525 -8.26 15.82 -17.22
C GLN A 525 -7.89 15.75 -18.71
N HIS A 526 -7.25 16.80 -19.27
CA HIS A 526 -6.75 16.74 -20.63
C HIS A 526 -5.70 15.63 -20.82
N ILE A 527 -4.74 15.48 -19.91
CA ILE A 527 -3.77 14.37 -19.93
C ILE A 527 -4.51 13.02 -19.87
N GLU A 528 -5.45 12.86 -18.95
CA GLU A 528 -6.25 11.64 -18.79
C GLU A 528 -7.03 11.29 -20.07
N TYR A 529 -7.67 12.27 -20.71
CA TYR A 529 -8.42 12.05 -21.96
C TYR A 529 -7.51 11.68 -23.12
N VAL A 530 -6.35 12.35 -23.26
CA VAL A 530 -5.39 12.01 -24.32
C VAL A 530 -4.84 10.60 -24.13
N MET A 531 -4.61 10.15 -22.92
CA MET A 531 -4.18 8.77 -22.66
C MET A 531 -5.34 7.77 -22.81
N GLY A 532 -6.44 7.97 -22.12
CA GLY A 532 -7.55 7.01 -22.04
C GLY A 532 -8.40 6.97 -23.29
N PHE A 533 -8.75 8.14 -23.89
CA PHE A 533 -9.61 8.20 -25.08
C PHE A 533 -8.84 8.16 -26.41
N ASN A 534 -7.54 7.99 -26.39
CA ASN A 534 -6.74 7.79 -27.58
C ASN A 534 -5.91 6.50 -27.47
N LEU A 535 -4.98 6.43 -26.51
CA LEU A 535 -4.02 5.33 -26.46
C LEU A 535 -4.71 4.00 -26.09
N ASP A 536 -5.51 3.98 -25.03
CA ASP A 536 -6.27 2.80 -24.62
C ASP A 536 -7.27 2.35 -25.71
N ARG A 537 -7.95 3.31 -26.37
CA ARG A 537 -8.92 2.96 -27.42
C ARG A 537 -8.30 2.33 -28.64
N ARG A 538 -7.10 2.75 -29.03
CA ARG A 538 -6.34 2.10 -30.11
C ARG A 538 -6.00 0.66 -29.77
N MET A 539 -5.65 0.38 -28.50
CA MET A 539 -5.45 -0.98 -28.00
C MET A 539 -6.74 -1.80 -28.09
N TYR A 540 -7.83 -1.28 -27.54
CA TYR A 540 -9.12 -1.98 -27.54
C TYR A 540 -9.70 -2.18 -28.94
N ASP A 541 -9.47 -1.24 -29.89
CA ASP A 541 -9.89 -1.42 -31.29
C ASP A 541 -9.17 -2.59 -31.97
N LEU A 542 -7.84 -2.70 -31.80
CA LEU A 542 -7.09 -3.86 -32.30
C LEU A 542 -7.51 -5.18 -31.68
N LEU A 543 -7.80 -5.16 -30.38
CA LEU A 543 -8.28 -6.33 -29.64
C LEU A 543 -9.76 -6.62 -29.91
N ARG A 544 -10.49 -5.77 -30.70
CA ARG A 544 -11.92 -5.87 -30.99
C ARG A 544 -12.81 -5.99 -29.77
N CYS A 545 -12.45 -5.26 -28.71
CA CYS A 545 -13.15 -5.30 -27.43
C CYS A 545 -13.29 -3.90 -26.80
N MET A 546 -13.72 -2.92 -27.59
CA MET A 546 -13.98 -1.56 -27.12
C MET A 546 -14.94 -1.57 -25.93
N PRO A 547 -14.55 -1.05 -24.75
CA PRO A 547 -15.41 -1.16 -23.57
C PRO A 547 -16.55 -0.13 -23.55
N THR A 548 -16.33 1.05 -24.15
CA THR A 548 -17.26 2.17 -24.06
C THR A 548 -17.15 3.09 -25.28
N ILE A 549 -18.26 3.44 -25.87
CA ILE A 549 -18.39 4.54 -26.84
C ILE A 549 -18.78 5.78 -26.03
N PRO A 550 -17.97 6.88 -26.01
CA PRO A 550 -18.31 8.02 -25.16
C PRO A 550 -19.64 8.65 -25.56
N GLY A 551 -20.48 9.00 -24.60
CA GLY A 551 -21.71 9.73 -24.83
C GLY A 551 -21.53 11.06 -25.57
N ALA A 552 -20.35 11.69 -25.42
CA ALA A 552 -20.01 12.93 -26.11
C ALA A 552 -19.80 12.77 -27.63
N ILE A 553 -19.45 11.56 -28.11
CA ILE A 553 -19.21 11.31 -29.56
C ILE A 553 -19.28 9.82 -29.87
N GLY A 554 -20.38 9.39 -30.43
CA GLY A 554 -20.60 8.03 -30.90
C GLY A 554 -21.47 8.02 -32.18
N ALA A 555 -21.21 7.07 -33.07
CA ALA A 555 -22.13 6.79 -34.20
C ALA A 555 -22.54 5.32 -34.14
N PHE A 556 -23.76 5.07 -34.55
CA PHE A 556 -24.40 3.77 -34.41
C PHE A 556 -25.17 3.44 -35.67
N ARG A 557 -25.17 2.17 -36.07
CA ARG A 557 -26.10 1.68 -37.03
C ARG A 557 -27.47 1.59 -36.32
N ARG A 558 -28.50 2.27 -36.86
CA ARG A 558 -29.84 2.37 -36.25
C ARG A 558 -30.42 0.99 -35.98
N GLU A 559 -30.27 0.06 -36.94
CA GLU A 559 -30.68 -1.34 -36.80
C GLU A 559 -30.00 -2.00 -35.56
N ALA A 560 -28.71 -1.80 -35.35
CA ALA A 560 -27.97 -2.39 -34.23
C ALA A 560 -28.49 -1.86 -32.89
N VAL A 561 -28.79 -0.56 -32.77
CA VAL A 561 -29.39 0.04 -31.57
C VAL A 561 -30.78 -0.57 -31.29
N LEU A 562 -31.62 -0.67 -32.31
CA LEU A 562 -32.98 -1.24 -32.17
C LEU A 562 -32.92 -2.73 -31.84
N GLN A 563 -31.97 -3.49 -32.39
CA GLN A 563 -31.78 -4.93 -32.09
C GLN A 563 -31.45 -5.20 -30.63
N VAL A 564 -30.69 -4.32 -29.98
CA VAL A 564 -30.33 -4.49 -28.57
C VAL A 564 -31.36 -3.88 -27.59
N GLY A 565 -32.45 -3.30 -28.10
CA GLY A 565 -33.53 -2.73 -27.32
C GLY A 565 -33.34 -1.24 -26.95
N GLY A 566 -32.39 -0.54 -27.56
CA GLY A 566 -32.14 0.88 -27.33
C GLY A 566 -31.19 1.15 -26.16
N MET A 567 -31.26 2.37 -25.64
CA MET A 567 -30.45 2.83 -24.48
C MET A 567 -31.15 2.43 -23.18
N SER A 568 -30.44 1.80 -22.28
CA SER A 568 -30.98 1.34 -20.99
C SER A 568 -30.70 2.36 -19.86
N ASP A 569 -31.68 2.49 -18.96
CA ASP A 569 -31.55 3.27 -17.72
C ASP A 569 -31.17 2.41 -16.49
N ASP A 570 -30.88 1.11 -16.70
CA ASP A 570 -30.49 0.16 -15.63
C ASP A 570 -29.15 0.50 -14.99
N THR A 571 -28.28 1.24 -15.68
CA THR A 571 -26.93 1.58 -15.23
C THR A 571 -26.67 3.08 -15.31
N LEU A 572 -25.74 3.58 -14.49
CA LEU A 572 -25.32 4.98 -14.53
C LEU A 572 -24.33 5.30 -15.67
N ALA A 573 -23.94 4.29 -16.47
CA ALA A 573 -23.10 4.39 -17.65
C ALA A 573 -23.79 3.73 -18.84
N GLU A 574 -24.82 4.41 -19.36
CA GLU A 574 -25.64 3.98 -20.49
C GLU A 574 -24.81 3.71 -21.74
N ASP A 575 -23.72 4.46 -21.91
CA ASP A 575 -22.78 4.36 -23.01
C ASP A 575 -21.93 3.08 -22.96
N THR A 576 -21.51 2.68 -21.77
CA THR A 576 -20.83 1.39 -21.53
C THR A 576 -21.79 0.23 -21.71
N ASP A 577 -23.01 0.35 -21.20
CA ASP A 577 -24.06 -0.68 -21.27
C ASP A 577 -24.42 -1.02 -22.72
N ILE A 578 -24.77 -0.02 -23.54
CA ILE A 578 -25.09 -0.24 -24.96
C ILE A 578 -23.87 -0.78 -25.73
N THR A 579 -22.65 -0.32 -25.42
CA THR A 579 -21.44 -0.83 -26.08
C THR A 579 -21.27 -2.33 -25.87
N ILE A 580 -21.44 -2.81 -24.64
CA ILE A 580 -21.35 -4.24 -24.32
C ILE A 580 -22.54 -5.01 -24.95
N ALA A 581 -23.74 -4.46 -24.95
CA ALA A 581 -24.90 -5.06 -25.59
C ALA A 581 -24.68 -5.28 -27.10
N LEU A 582 -24.10 -4.30 -27.79
CA LEU A 582 -23.75 -4.42 -29.21
C LEU A 582 -22.72 -5.52 -29.48
N HIS A 583 -21.68 -5.62 -28.63
CA HIS A 583 -20.71 -6.72 -28.74
C HIS A 583 -21.40 -8.09 -28.56
N ARG A 584 -22.33 -8.21 -27.60
CA ARG A 584 -23.08 -9.45 -27.34
C ARG A 584 -24.05 -9.78 -28.48
N ALA A 585 -24.53 -8.78 -29.18
CA ALA A 585 -25.32 -8.97 -30.41
C ALA A 585 -24.46 -9.33 -31.64
N GLY A 586 -23.13 -9.39 -31.48
CA GLY A 586 -22.18 -9.77 -32.54
C GLY A 586 -21.65 -8.61 -33.38
N TRP A 587 -22.07 -7.38 -33.08
CA TRP A 587 -21.60 -6.20 -33.80
C TRP A 587 -20.17 -5.83 -33.44
N ARG A 588 -19.44 -5.35 -34.46
CA ARG A 588 -18.10 -4.79 -34.27
C ARG A 588 -18.22 -3.33 -33.85
N VAL A 589 -17.50 -2.96 -32.78
CA VAL A 589 -17.32 -1.57 -32.34
C VAL A 589 -15.89 -1.14 -32.64
N VAL A 590 -15.70 0.00 -33.30
CA VAL A 590 -14.42 0.49 -33.80
C VAL A 590 -14.11 1.90 -33.32
N TYR A 591 -12.83 2.29 -33.35
CA TYR A 591 -12.37 3.62 -32.98
C TYR A 591 -11.99 4.44 -34.23
N GLN A 592 -12.48 5.69 -34.30
CA GLN A 592 -12.11 6.64 -35.33
C GLN A 592 -11.39 7.85 -34.74
N GLU A 593 -10.08 7.83 -34.85
CA GLU A 593 -9.17 8.82 -34.24
C GLU A 593 -9.30 10.23 -34.77
N HIS A 594 -9.75 10.39 -36.03
CA HIS A 594 -9.89 11.69 -36.71
C HIS A 594 -11.24 12.35 -36.43
N ALA A 595 -12.21 11.62 -35.94
CA ALA A 595 -13.50 12.17 -35.53
C ALA A 595 -13.35 12.83 -34.15
N ARG A 596 -13.16 14.13 -34.08
CA ARG A 596 -12.86 14.87 -32.87
C ARG A 596 -14.06 15.65 -32.36
N ALA A 597 -14.25 15.63 -31.05
CA ALA A 597 -15.25 16.42 -30.36
C ALA A 597 -14.66 17.07 -29.11
N TRP A 598 -15.12 18.28 -28.82
CA TRP A 598 -14.68 19.06 -27.66
C TRP A 598 -15.83 19.12 -26.66
N THR A 599 -15.60 18.65 -25.43
CA THR A 599 -16.59 18.64 -24.35
C THR A 599 -16.07 19.42 -23.14
N GLU A 600 -16.99 19.89 -22.31
CA GLU A 600 -16.66 20.61 -21.08
C GLU A 600 -16.38 19.60 -19.95
N ALA A 601 -15.14 19.59 -19.47
CA ALA A 601 -14.75 18.79 -18.31
C ALA A 601 -15.08 19.51 -16.98
N PRO A 602 -15.33 18.78 -15.87
CA PRO A 602 -15.55 19.37 -14.55
C PRO A 602 -14.51 20.41 -14.13
N GLY A 603 -14.98 21.58 -13.72
CA GLY A 603 -14.11 22.69 -13.30
C GLY A 603 -13.74 22.69 -11.81
N SER A 604 -14.38 21.84 -10.97
CA SER A 604 -14.12 21.73 -9.54
C SER A 604 -13.91 20.27 -9.11
N LEU A 605 -13.18 20.07 -7.99
CA LEU A 605 -12.95 18.74 -7.42
C LEU A 605 -14.24 18.02 -7.06
N LYS A 606 -15.26 18.74 -6.55
CA LYS A 606 -16.56 18.15 -6.22
C LYS A 606 -17.29 17.62 -7.46
N GLN A 607 -17.28 18.39 -8.55
CA GLN A 607 -17.89 17.96 -9.82
C GLN A 607 -17.12 16.79 -10.44
N LEU A 608 -15.79 16.84 -10.40
CA LEU A 608 -14.91 15.78 -10.87
C LEU A 608 -15.15 14.47 -10.09
N TRP A 609 -15.23 14.54 -8.76
CA TRP A 609 -15.59 13.41 -7.91
C TRP A 609 -16.94 12.78 -8.34
N SER A 610 -17.96 13.61 -8.47
CA SER A 610 -19.31 13.14 -8.85
C SER A 610 -19.33 12.49 -10.23
N GLN A 611 -18.58 13.03 -11.20
CA GLN A 611 -18.48 12.47 -12.55
C GLN A 611 -17.74 11.13 -12.55
N ARG A 612 -16.55 11.06 -11.93
CA ARG A 612 -15.72 9.85 -11.88
C ARG A 612 -16.38 8.74 -11.07
N TYR A 613 -17.09 9.10 -10.01
CA TYR A 613 -17.88 8.15 -9.25
C TYR A 613 -18.98 7.50 -10.14
N ARG A 614 -19.73 8.30 -10.93
CA ARG A 614 -20.72 7.77 -11.86
C ARG A 614 -20.08 6.83 -12.89
N TRP A 615 -18.96 7.21 -13.46
CA TRP A 615 -18.26 6.39 -14.44
C TRP A 615 -17.79 5.06 -13.84
N SER A 616 -17.10 5.10 -12.71
CA SER A 616 -16.59 3.90 -12.06
C SER A 616 -17.70 2.96 -11.62
N TYR A 617 -18.71 3.52 -10.93
CA TYR A 617 -19.85 2.72 -10.44
C TYR A 617 -20.72 2.21 -11.59
N GLY A 618 -21.03 3.05 -12.58
CA GLY A 618 -21.81 2.67 -13.77
C GLY A 618 -21.12 1.59 -14.60
N THR A 619 -19.78 1.69 -14.78
CA THR A 619 -19.02 0.63 -15.44
C THR A 619 -19.13 -0.70 -14.69
N MET A 620 -19.01 -0.70 -13.36
CA MET A 620 -19.19 -1.93 -12.56
C MET A 620 -20.61 -2.48 -12.66
N GLN A 621 -21.64 -1.63 -12.71
CA GLN A 621 -23.04 -2.06 -12.95
C GLN A 621 -23.18 -2.70 -14.33
N ALA A 622 -22.65 -2.09 -15.40
CA ALA A 622 -22.69 -2.63 -16.75
C ALA A 622 -21.95 -3.98 -16.86
N LEU A 623 -20.76 -4.09 -16.27
CA LEU A 623 -20.02 -5.36 -16.22
C LEU A 623 -20.80 -6.45 -15.47
N TRP A 624 -21.43 -6.10 -14.36
CA TRP A 624 -22.25 -7.05 -13.59
C TRP A 624 -23.52 -7.48 -14.36
N LYS A 625 -24.22 -6.53 -15.00
CA LYS A 625 -25.38 -6.78 -15.86
C LYS A 625 -25.02 -7.77 -16.97
N HIS A 626 -23.89 -7.53 -17.62
CA HIS A 626 -23.42 -8.31 -18.76
C HIS A 626 -22.44 -9.46 -18.39
N ARG A 627 -22.34 -9.88 -17.12
CA ARG A 627 -21.43 -10.98 -16.70
C ARG A 627 -21.65 -12.30 -17.44
N GLY A 628 -22.87 -12.50 -17.96
CA GLY A 628 -23.17 -13.66 -18.81
C GLY A 628 -22.34 -13.73 -20.10
N SER A 629 -21.80 -12.59 -20.57
CA SER A 629 -20.96 -12.53 -21.77
C SER A 629 -19.69 -13.39 -21.68
N LEU A 630 -19.23 -13.72 -20.47
CA LEU A 630 -18.10 -14.64 -20.24
C LEU A 630 -18.40 -16.06 -20.80
N ARG A 631 -19.69 -16.45 -20.89
CA ARG A 631 -20.15 -17.76 -21.36
C ARG A 631 -20.66 -17.72 -22.81
N ASP A 632 -20.84 -16.54 -23.40
CA ASP A 632 -21.29 -16.39 -24.78
C ASP A 632 -20.23 -16.97 -25.73
N LYS A 633 -20.65 -17.68 -26.80
CA LYS A 633 -19.78 -18.34 -27.77
C LYS A 633 -19.56 -17.48 -29.03
N GLY A 634 -18.50 -17.77 -29.78
CA GLY A 634 -18.23 -17.08 -31.04
C GLY A 634 -17.89 -15.60 -30.90
N PRO A 635 -18.23 -14.76 -31.92
CA PRO A 635 -17.97 -13.32 -31.89
C PRO A 635 -18.65 -12.60 -30.75
N SER A 636 -19.88 -12.96 -30.38
CA SER A 636 -20.67 -12.39 -29.28
C SER A 636 -20.00 -12.53 -27.92
N GLY A 637 -19.22 -13.60 -27.71
CA GLY A 637 -18.49 -13.83 -26.45
C GLY A 637 -17.07 -13.25 -26.44
N HIS A 638 -16.63 -12.61 -27.52
CA HIS A 638 -15.23 -12.11 -27.59
C HIS A 638 -14.98 -11.01 -26.53
N PHE A 639 -15.91 -10.06 -26.41
CA PHE A 639 -15.81 -9.02 -25.38
C PHE A 639 -15.78 -9.63 -23.97
N GLY A 640 -16.65 -10.61 -23.69
CA GLY A 640 -16.70 -11.27 -22.38
C GLY A 640 -15.37 -11.95 -22.02
N ARG A 641 -14.76 -12.67 -22.97
CA ARG A 641 -13.50 -13.43 -22.72
C ARG A 641 -12.23 -12.58 -22.73
N VAL A 642 -12.22 -11.44 -23.43
CA VAL A 642 -11.02 -10.59 -23.60
C VAL A 642 -11.25 -9.22 -22.99
N GLY A 643 -12.30 -8.50 -23.39
CA GLY A 643 -12.53 -7.12 -22.97
C GLY A 643 -12.89 -7.00 -21.50
N MET A 644 -13.83 -7.82 -21.02
CA MET A 644 -14.30 -7.76 -19.64
C MET A 644 -13.17 -8.06 -18.62
N PRO A 645 -12.37 -9.13 -18.77
CA PRO A 645 -11.22 -9.35 -17.87
C PRO A 645 -10.21 -8.20 -17.87
N LEU A 646 -9.90 -7.62 -19.06
CA LEU A 646 -9.00 -6.47 -19.15
C LEU A 646 -9.55 -5.25 -18.42
N VAL A 647 -10.84 -4.96 -18.56
CA VAL A 647 -11.49 -3.84 -17.86
C VAL A 647 -11.49 -4.09 -16.35
N VAL A 648 -11.92 -5.29 -15.91
CA VAL A 648 -11.93 -5.65 -14.48
C VAL A 648 -10.53 -5.57 -13.89
N LEU A 649 -9.54 -6.19 -14.54
CA LEU A 649 -8.17 -6.21 -14.04
C LEU A 649 -7.56 -4.80 -13.96
N PHE A 650 -7.65 -3.99 -15.02
CA PHE A 650 -6.91 -2.74 -15.14
C PHE A 650 -7.69 -1.47 -14.76
N GLN A 651 -9.01 -1.53 -14.68
CA GLN A 651 -9.83 -0.37 -14.27
C GLN A 651 -10.45 -0.53 -12.88
N VAL A 652 -10.45 -1.76 -12.31
CA VAL A 652 -11.00 -2.02 -10.98
C VAL A 652 -9.94 -2.63 -10.07
N VAL A 653 -9.39 -3.80 -10.40
CA VAL A 653 -8.54 -4.57 -9.48
C VAL A 653 -7.19 -3.87 -9.25
N THR A 654 -6.39 -3.62 -10.29
CA THR A 654 -5.06 -3.05 -10.11
C THR A 654 -5.07 -1.64 -9.48
N PRO A 655 -6.03 -0.72 -9.79
CA PRO A 655 -6.07 0.56 -9.11
C PRO A 655 -6.49 0.49 -7.64
N LEU A 656 -7.16 -0.59 -7.18
CA LEU A 656 -7.44 -0.79 -5.75
C LEU A 656 -6.17 -1.08 -4.94
N PHE A 657 -5.15 -1.69 -5.55
CA PHE A 657 -3.86 -1.91 -4.91
C PHE A 657 -2.91 -0.70 -4.98
N ALA A 658 -3.22 0.29 -5.80
CA ALA A 658 -2.34 1.42 -6.01
C ALA A 658 -2.08 2.27 -4.75
N PRO A 659 -3.03 2.52 -3.83
CA PRO A 659 -2.74 3.17 -2.54
C PRO A 659 -1.74 2.38 -1.69
N LEU A 660 -1.83 1.05 -1.70
CA LEU A 660 -0.89 0.18 -0.99
C LEU A 660 0.52 0.26 -1.58
N ILE A 661 0.63 0.34 -2.91
CA ILE A 661 1.91 0.54 -3.60
C ILE A 661 2.54 1.88 -3.18
N ASP A 662 1.76 2.95 -3.11
CA ASP A 662 2.26 4.27 -2.73
C ASP A 662 2.74 4.28 -1.27
N VAL A 663 1.97 3.69 -0.34
CA VAL A 663 2.34 3.56 1.08
C VAL A 663 3.59 2.69 1.23
N PHE A 664 3.63 1.54 0.54
CA PHE A 664 4.79 0.65 0.58
C PHE A 664 6.04 1.28 -0.05
N THR A 665 5.90 2.06 -1.11
CA THR A 665 7.02 2.79 -1.71
C THR A 665 7.60 3.81 -0.72
N LEU A 666 6.73 4.54 -0.02
CA LEU A 666 7.17 5.47 1.03
C LEU A 666 7.86 4.73 2.19
N TYR A 667 7.29 3.61 2.63
CA TYR A 667 7.90 2.74 3.62
C TYR A 667 9.29 2.25 3.18
N ALA A 668 9.40 1.76 1.92
CA ALA A 668 10.67 1.28 1.38
C ALA A 668 11.73 2.38 1.28
N MET A 669 11.33 3.61 0.94
CA MET A 669 12.23 4.78 0.95
C MET A 669 12.74 5.14 2.34
N ILE A 670 11.96 4.92 3.39
CA ILE A 670 12.33 5.30 4.77
C ILE A 670 13.11 4.18 5.47
N PHE A 671 12.69 2.91 5.32
CA PHE A 671 13.11 1.81 6.17
C PHE A 671 13.84 0.66 5.45
N ILE A 672 13.86 0.62 4.11
CA ILE A 672 14.53 -0.45 3.37
C ILE A 672 15.77 0.08 2.65
N ASP A 673 15.56 0.80 1.56
CA ASP A 673 16.63 1.38 0.74
C ASP A 673 16.09 2.55 -0.09
N PHE A 674 16.48 3.77 0.29
CA PHE A 674 16.03 4.99 -0.37
C PHE A 674 16.42 5.06 -1.86
N PRO A 675 17.69 4.80 -2.26
CA PRO A 675 18.09 4.87 -3.67
C PRO A 675 17.29 3.93 -4.57
N SER A 676 17.15 2.66 -4.21
CA SER A 676 16.45 1.66 -5.01
C SER A 676 14.95 1.94 -5.09
N ALA A 677 14.32 2.32 -3.98
CA ALA A 677 12.90 2.66 -3.95
C ALA A 677 12.60 3.93 -4.78
N LEU A 678 13.45 4.95 -4.67
CA LEU A 678 13.34 6.16 -5.50
C LEU A 678 13.54 5.83 -6.99
N LEU A 679 14.54 5.03 -7.33
CA LEU A 679 14.80 4.60 -8.71
C LEU A 679 13.60 3.84 -9.30
N ALA A 680 13.02 2.91 -8.54
CA ALA A 680 11.83 2.19 -8.95
C ALA A 680 10.63 3.13 -9.21
N TRP A 681 10.40 4.09 -8.31
CA TRP A 681 9.36 5.11 -8.48
C TRP A 681 9.59 5.98 -9.73
N LEU A 682 10.82 6.44 -9.94
CA LEU A 682 11.21 7.24 -11.12
C LEU A 682 11.08 6.42 -12.40
N ALA A 683 11.41 5.12 -12.39
CA ALA A 683 11.24 4.24 -13.54
C ALA A 683 9.76 4.11 -13.95
N VAL A 684 8.86 3.92 -12.98
CA VAL A 684 7.41 3.88 -13.22
C VAL A 684 6.92 5.20 -13.80
N LEU A 685 7.32 6.33 -13.22
CA LEU A 685 6.99 7.66 -13.73
C LEU A 685 7.52 7.87 -15.13
N GLY A 686 8.75 7.43 -15.42
CA GLY A 686 9.37 7.50 -16.75
C GLY A 686 8.57 6.73 -17.81
N VAL A 687 8.14 5.50 -17.50
CA VAL A 687 7.29 4.70 -18.40
C VAL A 687 5.95 5.39 -18.64
N GLN A 688 5.33 5.96 -17.62
CA GLN A 688 4.07 6.71 -17.78
C GLN A 688 4.25 7.96 -18.63
N LEU A 689 5.35 8.71 -18.43
CA LEU A 689 5.69 9.89 -19.26
C LEU A 689 5.93 9.50 -20.72
N LEU A 690 6.62 8.39 -21.00
CA LEU A 690 6.81 7.87 -22.33
C LEU A 690 5.48 7.51 -23.02
N CYS A 691 4.58 6.85 -22.30
CA CYS A 691 3.24 6.54 -22.79
C CYS A 691 2.45 7.82 -23.10
N ALA A 692 2.47 8.79 -22.18
CA ALA A 692 1.80 10.06 -22.35
C ALA A 692 2.38 10.86 -23.51
N ALA A 693 3.71 10.95 -23.62
CA ALA A 693 4.37 11.63 -24.74
C ALA A 693 4.02 10.99 -26.08
N TYR A 694 3.95 9.66 -26.14
CA TYR A 694 3.52 8.97 -27.35
C TYR A 694 2.05 9.23 -27.69
N ALA A 695 1.16 9.24 -26.68
CA ALA A 695 -0.25 9.59 -26.86
C ALA A 695 -0.43 11.04 -27.39
N PHE A 696 0.30 11.99 -26.80
CA PHE A 696 0.30 13.40 -27.21
C PHE A 696 0.81 13.56 -28.65
N ARG A 697 1.86 12.81 -29.03
CA ARG A 697 2.35 12.78 -30.41
C ARG A 697 1.29 12.29 -31.40
N LEU A 698 0.59 11.19 -31.05
CA LEU A 698 -0.46 10.62 -31.91
C LEU A 698 -1.64 11.59 -32.13
N ASP A 699 -1.98 12.35 -31.08
CA ASP A 699 -3.08 13.32 -31.09
C ASP A 699 -2.68 14.72 -31.53
N ARG A 700 -1.38 14.95 -31.79
CA ARG A 700 -0.79 16.25 -32.13
C ARG A 700 -1.04 17.33 -31.08
N GLU A 701 -1.01 16.91 -29.79
CA GLU A 701 -1.20 17.79 -28.64
C GLU A 701 0.13 18.43 -28.18
N LYS A 702 0.03 19.57 -27.46
CA LYS A 702 1.22 20.31 -27.00
C LYS A 702 1.80 19.62 -25.75
N TYR A 703 3.09 19.25 -25.77
CA TYR A 703 3.80 18.56 -24.70
C TYR A 703 3.89 19.35 -23.38
N ARG A 704 3.67 20.67 -23.37
CA ARG A 704 3.71 21.50 -22.16
C ARG A 704 2.83 20.96 -21.01
N TYR A 705 1.73 20.30 -21.32
CA TYR A 705 0.83 19.72 -20.32
C TYR A 705 1.49 18.56 -19.57
N LEU A 706 2.46 17.85 -20.15
CA LEU A 706 3.16 16.75 -19.50
C LEU A 706 3.99 17.20 -18.29
N LEU A 707 4.37 18.48 -18.22
CA LEU A 707 5.04 19.06 -17.04
C LEU A 707 4.17 18.97 -15.78
N MET A 708 2.85 18.87 -15.93
CA MET A 708 1.91 18.71 -14.79
C MET A 708 1.74 17.26 -14.36
N MET A 709 2.34 16.29 -15.06
CA MET A 709 2.14 14.86 -14.78
C MET A 709 2.72 14.41 -13.45
N PRO A 710 3.91 14.84 -12.98
CA PRO A 710 4.38 14.49 -11.64
C PRO A 710 3.39 14.91 -10.53
N LEU A 711 2.90 16.16 -10.61
CA LEU A 711 1.89 16.67 -9.67
C LEU A 711 0.55 15.94 -9.79
N GLN A 712 0.17 15.53 -11.01
CA GLN A 712 -1.01 14.68 -11.24
C GLN A 712 -0.89 13.34 -10.51
N GLN A 713 0.29 12.71 -10.49
CA GLN A 713 0.52 11.46 -9.77
C GLN A 713 0.36 11.60 -8.25
N LEU A 714 0.77 12.73 -7.70
CA LEU A 714 0.70 12.97 -6.25
C LEU A 714 -0.71 13.35 -5.76
N ALA A 715 -1.48 14.11 -6.52
CA ALA A 715 -2.76 14.66 -6.07
C ALA A 715 -3.98 14.05 -6.79
N TYR A 716 -4.00 14.13 -8.13
CA TYR A 716 -5.16 13.70 -8.92
C TYR A 716 -5.37 12.18 -8.84
N ARG A 717 -4.30 11.41 -8.93
CA ARG A 717 -4.33 9.95 -8.82
C ARG A 717 -4.90 9.49 -7.49
N GLN A 718 -4.50 10.11 -6.38
CA GLN A 718 -5.00 9.78 -5.05
C GLN A 718 -6.53 9.98 -4.96
N MET A 719 -7.03 11.09 -5.52
CA MET A 719 -8.46 11.33 -5.58
C MET A 719 -9.18 10.23 -6.41
N MET A 720 -8.61 9.78 -7.52
CA MET A 720 -9.20 8.70 -8.33
C MET A 720 -9.28 7.37 -7.57
N TYR A 721 -8.29 7.07 -6.74
CA TYR A 721 -8.32 5.87 -5.87
C TYR A 721 -9.46 5.94 -4.86
N LEU A 722 -9.63 7.08 -4.20
CA LEU A 722 -10.72 7.27 -3.25
C LEU A 722 -12.10 7.16 -3.93
N VAL A 723 -12.24 7.69 -5.14
CA VAL A 723 -13.45 7.54 -5.95
C VAL A 723 -13.72 6.07 -6.26
N LEU A 724 -12.71 5.32 -6.68
CA LEU A 724 -12.86 3.90 -7.01
C LEU A 724 -13.21 3.07 -5.77
N ILE A 725 -12.50 3.27 -4.66
CA ILE A 725 -12.79 2.59 -3.39
C ILE A 725 -14.23 2.87 -2.96
N HIS A 726 -14.67 4.14 -3.02
CA HIS A 726 -16.04 4.52 -2.72
C HIS A 726 -17.05 3.83 -3.65
N SER A 727 -16.74 3.74 -4.94
CA SER A 727 -17.57 3.06 -5.92
C SER A 727 -17.68 1.55 -5.67
N CYS A 728 -16.57 0.89 -5.33
CA CYS A 728 -16.54 -0.53 -4.97
C CYS A 728 -17.34 -0.79 -3.68
N VAL A 729 -17.15 0.03 -2.64
CA VAL A 729 -17.93 -0.08 -1.40
C VAL A 729 -19.41 0.06 -1.68
N THR A 730 -19.82 1.02 -2.54
CA THR A 730 -21.23 1.19 -2.92
C THR A 730 -21.76 0.00 -3.72
N ALA A 731 -20.97 -0.55 -4.64
CA ALA A 731 -21.36 -1.73 -5.42
C ALA A 731 -21.60 -2.94 -4.51
N LEU A 732 -20.75 -3.15 -3.51
CA LEU A 732 -20.87 -4.23 -2.53
C LEU A 732 -22.03 -4.04 -1.55
N THR A 733 -22.41 -2.78 -1.27
CA THR A 733 -23.46 -2.44 -0.29
C THR A 733 -24.84 -2.26 -0.92
N GLY A 734 -24.96 -2.30 -2.26
CA GLY A 734 -26.24 -2.17 -2.96
C GLY A 734 -26.85 -0.75 -2.91
N GLY A 735 -26.05 0.27 -2.63
CA GLY A 735 -26.51 1.66 -2.62
C GLY A 735 -26.92 2.13 -4.01
N ARG A 736 -28.12 2.72 -4.15
CA ARG A 736 -28.56 3.36 -5.40
C ARG A 736 -28.34 4.86 -5.29
N LEU A 737 -27.55 5.44 -6.21
CA LEU A 737 -27.39 6.88 -6.35
C LEU A 737 -28.31 7.43 -7.41
N ARG A 738 -28.82 8.64 -7.16
CA ARG A 738 -29.56 9.40 -8.17
C ARG A 738 -28.57 10.12 -9.08
N TRP A 739 -28.91 10.17 -10.36
CA TRP A 739 -28.20 10.98 -11.35
C TRP A 739 -28.21 12.45 -10.93
N GLN A 740 -27.04 13.11 -10.89
CA GLN A 740 -26.89 14.53 -10.60
C GLN A 740 -26.28 15.21 -11.82
N LYS A 741 -26.97 16.21 -12.37
CA LYS A 741 -26.47 17.02 -13.47
C LYS A 741 -25.26 17.84 -13.00
N LEU A 742 -24.21 17.91 -13.84
CA LEU A 742 -23.08 18.80 -13.65
C LEU A 742 -23.44 20.21 -14.13
N LYS A 743 -23.01 21.24 -13.40
CA LYS A 743 -23.20 22.63 -13.81
C LYS A 743 -22.25 22.93 -14.98
N ARG A 744 -22.76 23.41 -16.11
CA ARG A 744 -21.99 23.79 -17.29
C ARG A 744 -21.78 25.29 -17.32
N THR A 745 -20.66 25.73 -17.91
CA THR A 745 -20.27 27.17 -17.98
C THR A 745 -20.32 27.73 -19.40
N GLY A 746 -20.44 26.86 -20.42
CA GLY A 746 -20.43 27.26 -21.83
C GLY A 746 -19.07 27.75 -22.34
N GLU A 747 -17.98 27.47 -21.60
CA GLU A 747 -16.62 27.92 -21.99
C GLU A 747 -16.07 27.26 -23.24
N VAL A 748 -16.67 26.18 -23.71
CA VAL A 748 -16.26 25.50 -24.94
C VAL A 748 -16.92 26.20 -26.12
N GLY A 749 -16.26 27.27 -26.60
CA GLY A 749 -16.60 27.93 -27.88
C GLY A 749 -16.20 27.07 -29.07
N THR A 750 -16.77 27.36 -30.26
CA THR A 750 -16.27 26.76 -31.50
C THR A 750 -14.78 27.07 -31.64
N PRO A 751 -13.90 26.05 -31.88
CA PRO A 751 -12.49 26.30 -32.09
C PRO A 751 -12.34 27.36 -33.23
N ALA A 752 -11.79 28.53 -32.90
CA ALA A 752 -11.30 29.45 -33.89
C ALA A 752 -10.30 28.66 -34.74
N GLY A 753 -10.49 28.65 -36.04
CA GLY A 753 -9.82 27.75 -36.98
C GLY A 753 -8.36 27.52 -36.61
N ALA A 754 -7.96 26.26 -36.64
CA ALA A 754 -6.56 25.89 -36.66
C ALA A 754 -5.93 26.49 -37.90
N GLY A 755 -5.32 27.69 -37.75
CA GLY A 755 -4.41 28.27 -38.69
C GLY A 755 -3.05 27.59 -38.51
#